data_77f42bf590038a0cd8f146714c3c7c92
#
_entry.id   77f42bf590038a0cd8f146714c3c7c92
#
_cell.length_a   1.000
_cell.length_b   1.000
_cell.length_c   1.000
_cell.angle_alpha   90.00
_cell.angle_beta   90.00
_cell.angle_gamma   90.00
#
_symmetry.space_group_name_H-M   'P 1'
#
loop_
_entity.id
_entity.type
_entity.pdbx_description
1 polymer ?
#
loop_
_entity_poly.entity_id
_entity_poly.type
_entity_poly.pdbx_seq_one_letter_code
_entity_poly.pdbx_strand_id
1 'polypeptide(L)'
;MVSSQVGILIPLNKSLEKEKSLPELPVSEGDNVIGRSNVPVTDKRLSRKHLILSASSDGCADLLVEGMNPVVVNSGGQRKVLNSGEKASVNYGDILELIPGSHYFKYVALSNQRNTDAVSKGIKGARERTNLGDGRKRAREDLNFGASAGHLTLQHRIGRNVKENIDNVSVESNRQNHSVSRNTEEALRDFHVSNDSLPSTFRLMKVQGLPEWANTSCVSIDNVIEGDVIVAVLSNYMVDIDWLLSACPMLRKVPQVLIVHGEGDGTVEYMKRNKPSDWILHKPPLPISYGTHHSKAMLLVYPQGLRVIVHSANLIHVDWNNKSQGLWMQDFPWKDQNATSKGSPFESDLIDYLQALKLPEFTASLPALGRVKINASFFKKFNYENAAVRLIASVPGYHSGSSLKKWGHMKLRSILEQCTFDDEFKKSPLIYQFSSLGSLDEKWMTELRTSMSSGLSADASTLGLGEPLIIWPTVEDVRWSLEGYAAGNAIPSPLKNVEKEFLKKYWAKWKATHTGRCRAMPHIKTFVRYNGQNLAWFLLTSSNLSKAAWGALQKNSSQLMIRSYELGVLFLPTVVKNDFGFSCTDDKSSLKNTRGPTGSCGTRKIKLVTLTWPRRDNDDSDSEIVPLPVPYELPPKLYSSQDVPWSWDRVYRQKDVYGQVWPRQVKLYSSQDA
;
A
#
# COMPACT_ATOMS: atom_id res chain seq x y z
N MET A 1 54.28 -15.54 8.05
CA MET A 1 54.37 -14.26 8.81
C MET A 1 52.99 -13.97 9.28
N VAL A 2 52.78 -13.82 10.59
CA VAL A 2 51.47 -13.43 11.15
C VAL A 2 51.39 -11.93 10.95
N SER A 3 50.46 -11.46 10.09
CA SER A 3 50.24 -10.03 9.88
C SER A 3 49.77 -9.41 11.21
N SER A 4 50.40 -8.27 11.60
CA SER A 4 50.04 -7.57 12.81
C SER A 4 48.67 -6.93 12.68
N GLN A 5 47.79 -7.10 13.69
CA GLN A 5 46.52 -6.41 13.73
C GLN A 5 46.77 -4.93 14.02
N VAL A 6 46.28 -4.04 13.13
CA VAL A 6 46.46 -2.58 13.25
C VAL A 6 45.18 -1.84 13.67
N GLY A 7 44.01 -2.43 13.46
CA GLY A 7 42.76 -1.78 13.80
C GLY A 7 41.60 -2.76 13.96
N ILE A 8 40.41 -2.21 14.17
CA ILE A 8 39.14 -2.94 14.29
C ILE A 8 38.04 -2.13 13.59
N LEU A 9 37.15 -2.80 12.88
CA LEU A 9 35.89 -2.25 12.42
C LEU A 9 34.80 -2.62 13.43
N ILE A 10 34.29 -1.63 14.13
CA ILE A 10 33.23 -1.79 15.13
C ILE A 10 31.87 -1.59 14.45
N PRO A 11 30.96 -2.58 14.46
CA PRO A 11 29.62 -2.45 13.89
C PRO A 11 28.79 -1.44 14.70
N LEU A 12 28.04 -0.57 13.96
CA LEU A 12 27.15 0.43 14.52
C LEU A 12 25.71 0.22 14.06
N ASN A 13 24.76 0.57 14.91
CA ASN A 13 23.36 0.68 14.56
C ASN A 13 23.07 1.98 13.76
N LYS A 14 21.81 2.20 13.34
CA LYS A 14 21.41 3.43 12.62
C LYS A 14 21.57 4.72 13.42
N SER A 15 21.61 4.64 14.74
CA SER A 15 21.88 5.77 15.64
C SER A 15 23.37 6.00 15.87
N LEU A 16 24.22 5.27 15.15
CA LEU A 16 25.68 5.29 15.24
C LEU A 16 26.23 4.85 16.61
N GLU A 17 25.45 4.06 17.35
CA GLU A 17 25.87 3.39 18.59
C GLU A 17 26.35 1.97 18.27
N LYS A 18 27.20 1.42 19.14
CA LYS A 18 27.76 0.08 18.95
C LYS A 18 26.66 -0.99 18.87
N GLU A 19 26.64 -1.71 17.75
CA GLU A 19 25.72 -2.82 17.50
C GLU A 19 26.24 -4.12 18.15
N LYS A 20 25.58 -4.57 19.20
CA LYS A 20 26.02 -5.74 19.98
C LYS A 20 25.73 -7.10 19.34
N SER A 21 24.86 -7.12 18.33
CA SER A 21 24.46 -8.36 17.65
C SER A 21 25.44 -8.81 16.55
N LEU A 22 26.35 -7.92 16.13
CA LEU A 22 27.37 -8.21 15.14
C LEU A 22 28.77 -8.24 15.77
N PRO A 23 29.67 -9.13 15.32
CA PRO A 23 31.03 -9.17 15.77
C PRO A 23 31.86 -7.98 15.23
N GLU A 24 32.83 -7.57 15.99
CA GLU A 24 33.88 -6.67 15.53
C GLU A 24 34.78 -7.39 14.52
N LEU A 25 35.18 -6.69 13.45
CA LEU A 25 36.06 -7.27 12.43
C LEU A 25 37.49 -6.79 12.64
N PRO A 26 38.45 -7.67 12.90
CA PRO A 26 39.86 -7.30 13.03
C PRO A 26 40.40 -6.83 11.66
N VAL A 27 41.20 -5.77 11.67
CA VAL A 27 41.89 -5.24 10.52
C VAL A 27 43.39 -5.47 10.72
N SER A 28 44.00 -6.28 9.84
CA SER A 28 45.41 -6.58 9.85
C SER A 28 46.15 -5.63 8.89
N GLU A 29 47.46 -5.48 9.08
CA GLU A 29 48.31 -4.77 8.12
C GLU A 29 48.26 -5.45 6.75
N GLY A 30 48.11 -4.65 5.66
CA GLY A 30 47.87 -5.12 4.30
C GLY A 30 46.37 -5.22 3.96
N ASP A 31 46.04 -6.09 2.99
CA ASP A 31 44.70 -6.18 2.40
C ASP A 31 43.71 -6.97 3.26
N ASN A 32 42.63 -6.31 3.68
CA ASN A 32 41.51 -6.89 4.38
C ASN A 32 40.29 -6.92 3.47
N VAL A 33 39.88 -8.11 3.05
CA VAL A 33 38.67 -8.25 2.23
C VAL A 33 37.44 -8.21 3.14
N ILE A 34 36.53 -7.30 2.89
CA ILE A 34 35.29 -7.14 3.64
C ILE A 34 34.09 -7.38 2.73
N GLY A 35 33.18 -8.23 3.17
CA GLY A 35 32.01 -8.59 2.40
C GLY A 35 31.20 -9.70 3.04
N ARG A 36 30.21 -10.22 2.35
CA ARG A 36 29.29 -11.24 2.86
C ARG A 36 29.96 -12.55 3.27
N SER A 37 31.22 -12.77 2.90
CA SER A 37 31.98 -13.95 3.32
C SER A 37 32.47 -13.88 4.78
N ASN A 38 32.63 -12.67 5.33
CA ASN A 38 33.19 -12.46 6.68
C ASN A 38 32.41 -11.47 7.53
N VAL A 39 31.46 -10.73 6.96
CA VAL A 39 30.47 -9.96 7.72
C VAL A 39 29.24 -10.85 7.88
N PRO A 40 28.82 -11.22 9.10
CA PRO A 40 27.72 -12.16 9.33
C PRO A 40 26.35 -11.48 9.12
N VAL A 41 26.10 -11.02 7.90
CA VAL A 41 24.83 -10.41 7.46
C VAL A 41 24.31 -11.16 6.25
N THR A 42 22.99 -11.37 6.21
CA THR A 42 22.32 -12.09 5.12
C THR A 42 21.94 -11.18 3.94
N ASP A 43 22.40 -9.93 3.95
CA ASP A 43 22.07 -8.93 2.91
C ASP A 43 22.69 -9.30 1.56
N LYS A 44 21.84 -9.67 0.60
CA LYS A 44 22.28 -10.06 -0.75
C LYS A 44 22.87 -8.91 -1.58
N ARG A 45 22.67 -7.66 -1.15
CA ARG A 45 23.30 -6.47 -1.75
C ARG A 45 24.80 -6.40 -1.46
N LEU A 46 25.24 -7.02 -0.36
CA LEU A 46 26.65 -7.11 -0.01
C LEU A 46 27.30 -8.21 -0.84
N SER A 47 28.29 -7.91 -1.66
CA SER A 47 29.07 -8.88 -2.45
C SER A 47 29.89 -9.78 -1.51
N ARG A 48 30.31 -10.97 -1.97
CA ARG A 48 31.20 -11.85 -1.19
C ARG A 48 32.53 -11.15 -0.86
N LYS A 49 33.09 -10.46 -1.85
CA LYS A 49 34.13 -9.44 -1.71
C LYS A 49 33.47 -8.13 -2.07
N HIS A 50 33.27 -7.24 -1.09
CA HIS A 50 32.54 -6.01 -1.30
C HIS A 50 33.46 -4.81 -1.37
N LEU A 51 34.45 -4.78 -0.49
CA LEU A 51 35.56 -3.83 -0.54
C LEU A 51 36.83 -4.48 -0.03
N ILE A 52 37.96 -3.89 -0.40
CA ILE A 52 39.29 -4.18 0.15
C ILE A 52 39.69 -2.96 0.95
N LEU A 53 40.10 -3.19 2.21
CA LEU A 53 40.69 -2.17 3.08
C LEU A 53 42.16 -2.49 3.27
N SER A 54 43.02 -1.78 2.55
CA SER A 54 44.49 -1.97 2.60
C SER A 54 45.03 -1.06 3.72
N ALA A 55 45.22 -1.64 4.90
CA ALA A 55 45.61 -0.90 6.10
C ALA A 55 47.13 -0.90 6.28
N SER A 56 47.67 0.25 6.70
CA SER A 56 49.07 0.45 7.03
C SER A 56 49.30 0.58 8.55
N SER A 57 50.49 0.38 8.99
CA SER A 57 50.88 0.40 10.40
C SER A 57 50.70 1.79 11.07
N ASP A 58 50.61 2.85 10.26
CA ASP A 58 50.38 4.22 10.70
C ASP A 58 48.88 4.55 11.00
N GLY A 59 47.98 3.61 10.69
CA GLY A 59 46.56 3.77 10.94
C GLY A 59 45.76 4.34 9.78
N CYS A 60 46.40 4.68 8.68
CA CYS A 60 45.71 5.01 7.45
C CYS A 60 45.36 3.72 6.70
N ALA A 61 44.25 3.72 5.99
CA ALA A 61 43.85 2.62 5.12
C ALA A 61 43.29 3.16 3.80
N ASP A 62 43.63 2.46 2.71
CA ASP A 62 43.03 2.74 1.41
C ASP A 62 41.90 1.73 1.16
N LEU A 63 40.71 2.27 0.88
CA LEU A 63 39.53 1.50 0.56
C LEU A 63 39.33 1.44 -0.95
N LEU A 64 39.22 0.21 -1.49
CA LEU A 64 38.81 -0.05 -2.87
C LEU A 64 37.46 -0.78 -2.86
N VAL A 65 36.49 -0.27 -3.60
CA VAL A 65 35.18 -0.92 -3.75
C VAL A 65 35.26 -1.96 -4.88
N GLU A 66 35.12 -3.24 -4.54
CA GLU A 66 35.04 -4.35 -5.52
C GLU A 66 33.60 -4.80 -5.77
N GLY A 67 32.72 -4.53 -4.82
CA GLY A 67 31.29 -4.89 -4.91
C GLY A 67 30.53 -4.08 -5.95
N MET A 68 29.42 -4.64 -6.44
CA MET A 68 28.57 -3.94 -7.41
C MET A 68 27.77 -2.78 -6.81
N ASN A 69 27.51 -2.82 -5.51
CA ASN A 69 26.81 -1.74 -4.81
C ASN A 69 27.83 -0.77 -4.23
N PRO A 70 27.49 0.53 -4.20
CA PRO A 70 28.39 1.54 -3.67
C PRO A 70 28.61 1.38 -2.16
N VAL A 71 29.75 1.85 -1.70
CA VAL A 71 30.14 1.99 -0.30
C VAL A 71 30.16 3.49 0.05
N VAL A 72 29.87 3.84 1.27
CA VAL A 72 30.00 5.23 1.73
C VAL A 72 31.09 5.32 2.78
N VAL A 73 31.96 6.29 2.61
CA VAL A 73 32.92 6.73 3.64
C VAL A 73 32.42 8.04 4.21
N ASN A 74 32.25 8.07 5.52
CA ASN A 74 31.84 9.27 6.26
C ASN A 74 33.00 9.72 7.15
N SER A 75 33.72 10.74 6.71
CA SER A 75 34.92 11.29 7.34
C SER A 75 34.66 12.73 7.75
N GLY A 76 34.79 13.06 9.05
CA GLY A 76 34.65 14.42 9.54
C GLY A 76 33.30 15.09 9.22
N GLY A 77 32.21 14.31 9.06
CA GLY A 77 30.89 14.80 8.66
C GLY A 77 30.68 14.98 7.16
N GLN A 78 31.70 14.75 6.35
CA GLN A 78 31.57 14.69 4.90
C GLN A 78 31.30 13.25 4.44
N ARG A 79 30.21 13.07 3.71
CA ARG A 79 29.75 11.78 3.22
C ARG A 79 30.13 11.60 1.74
N LYS A 80 31.05 10.68 1.45
CA LYS A 80 31.51 10.35 0.10
C LYS A 80 30.99 8.98 -0.33
N VAL A 81 30.29 8.93 -1.44
CA VAL A 81 29.81 7.67 -2.04
C VAL A 81 30.83 7.20 -3.05
N LEU A 82 31.23 5.94 -2.94
CA LEU A 82 32.22 5.27 -3.82
C LEU A 82 31.53 4.15 -4.58
N ASN A 83 31.63 4.18 -5.89
CA ASN A 83 31.11 3.14 -6.77
C ASN A 83 32.18 2.04 -6.99
N SER A 84 31.79 0.94 -7.62
CA SER A 84 32.69 -0.16 -7.96
C SER A 84 33.93 0.34 -8.74
N GLY A 85 35.12 -0.02 -8.29
CA GLY A 85 36.42 0.40 -8.83
C GLY A 85 36.94 1.73 -8.27
N GLU A 86 36.15 2.49 -7.51
CA GLU A 86 36.60 3.74 -6.89
C GLU A 86 37.36 3.49 -5.59
N LYS A 87 38.25 4.42 -5.26
CA LYS A 87 39.13 4.39 -4.08
C LYS A 87 38.91 5.62 -3.19
N ALA A 88 39.14 5.44 -1.89
CA ALA A 88 39.28 6.52 -0.95
C ALA A 88 40.18 6.13 0.22
N SER A 89 40.84 7.13 0.82
CA SER A 89 41.56 6.93 2.09
C SER A 89 40.57 6.96 3.24
N VAL A 90 40.79 6.11 4.23
CA VAL A 90 39.99 5.94 5.45
C VAL A 90 40.90 6.06 6.66
N ASN A 91 40.53 6.88 7.62
CA ASN A 91 41.29 7.12 8.83
C ASN A 91 40.55 6.59 10.07
N TYR A 92 41.26 6.46 11.17
CA TYR A 92 40.62 6.12 12.44
C TYR A 92 39.54 7.15 12.83
N GLY A 93 38.37 6.66 13.16
CA GLY A 93 37.21 7.47 13.47
C GLY A 93 36.19 7.56 12.34
N ASP A 94 36.59 7.26 11.11
CA ASP A 94 35.69 7.27 9.96
C ASP A 94 34.67 6.15 10.05
N ILE A 95 33.49 6.40 9.47
CA ILE A 95 32.38 5.45 9.42
C ILE A 95 32.19 4.97 7.99
N LEU A 96 32.21 3.66 7.81
CA LEU A 96 31.94 2.99 6.54
C LEU A 96 30.49 2.50 6.54
N GLU A 97 29.73 2.85 5.50
CA GLU A 97 28.46 2.21 5.21
C GLU A 97 28.73 1.18 4.10
N LEU A 98 28.69 -0.10 4.44
CA LEU A 98 28.97 -1.15 3.43
C LEU A 98 27.92 -1.15 2.30
N ILE A 99 26.72 -0.70 2.61
CA ILE A 99 25.68 -0.33 1.66
C ILE A 99 25.15 1.04 2.09
N PRO A 100 24.94 1.99 1.18
CA PRO A 100 24.43 3.32 1.55
C PRO A 100 23.18 3.25 2.44
N GLY A 101 23.27 3.82 3.63
CA GLY A 101 22.20 3.79 4.63
C GLY A 101 22.07 2.48 5.41
N SER A 102 23.05 1.54 5.31
CA SER A 102 22.97 0.23 5.95
C SER A 102 24.36 -0.33 6.25
N HIS A 103 24.46 -1.18 7.30
CA HIS A 103 25.70 -1.86 7.72
C HIS A 103 26.84 -0.88 7.99
N TYR A 104 26.69 -0.11 9.06
CA TYR A 104 27.66 0.89 9.49
C TYR A 104 28.77 0.25 10.29
N PHE A 105 30.02 0.61 10.00
CA PHE A 105 31.21 0.19 10.73
C PHE A 105 32.09 1.39 10.99
N LYS A 106 32.56 1.54 12.23
CA LYS A 106 33.55 2.56 12.59
C LYS A 106 34.93 1.93 12.60
N TYR A 107 35.85 2.56 11.87
CA TYR A 107 37.26 2.15 11.89
C TYR A 107 37.97 2.76 13.08
N VAL A 108 38.55 1.93 13.97
CA VAL A 108 39.22 2.38 15.18
C VAL A 108 40.58 1.71 15.37
N ALA A 109 41.52 2.45 16.00
CA ALA A 109 42.81 1.90 16.38
C ALA A 109 42.68 0.85 17.48
N LEU A 110 43.62 -0.09 17.53
CA LEU A 110 43.79 -0.94 18.69
C LEU A 110 44.25 -0.06 19.87
N SER A 111 43.36 0.19 20.85
CA SER A 111 43.76 0.78 22.10
C SER A 111 44.62 -0.22 22.87
N ASN A 112 45.89 0.15 23.17
CA ASN A 112 46.71 -0.53 24.17
C ASN A 112 46.06 -0.34 25.56
N GLN A 113 45.04 -1.14 25.88
CA GLN A 113 44.58 -1.28 27.27
C GLN A 113 45.49 -2.29 28.01
N ARG A 114 46.56 -1.76 28.59
CA ARG A 114 47.15 -2.31 29.80
C ARG A 114 46.61 -1.53 31.01
N ASN A 115 45.98 -2.32 31.93
CA ASN A 115 45.57 -1.97 33.31
C ASN A 115 44.33 -1.08 33.49
N THR A 116 43.26 -1.67 34.01
CA THR A 116 42.79 -1.84 35.42
C THR A 116 41.44 -2.55 35.32
N ASP A 117 41.01 -3.51 35.99
CA ASP A 117 41.08 -4.06 37.31
C ASP A 117 40.55 -5.50 37.32
N ALA A 118 41.23 -6.26 38.13
CA ALA A 118 40.84 -7.63 38.52
C ALA A 118 39.61 -7.67 39.44
N VAL A 119 39.11 -8.90 39.63
CA VAL A 119 38.14 -9.41 40.62
C VAL A 119 36.75 -9.61 40.03
N SER A 120 36.27 -10.79 39.80
CA SER A 120 36.24 -12.05 40.57
C SER A 120 35.60 -13.17 39.70
N LYS A 121 36.23 -14.32 39.79
CA LYS A 121 35.75 -15.69 40.02
C LYS A 121 34.33 -16.05 39.53
N GLY A 122 34.06 -17.12 38.83
CA GLY A 122 34.73 -18.37 38.69
C GLY A 122 33.74 -19.47 38.24
N ILE A 123 34.33 -20.56 37.72
CA ILE A 123 33.85 -21.94 37.77
C ILE A 123 32.99 -22.49 36.62
N LYS A 124 33.64 -23.27 35.77
CA LYS A 124 33.40 -24.65 35.26
C LYS A 124 32.00 -24.96 34.67
N GLY A 125 31.86 -25.70 33.62
CA GLY A 125 32.68 -26.70 32.96
C GLY A 125 31.86 -27.49 31.92
N ALA A 126 32.65 -28.16 31.05
CA ALA A 126 32.42 -29.44 30.39
C ALA A 126 31.40 -29.54 29.25
N ARG A 127 31.88 -29.68 28.07
CA ARG A 127 31.93 -30.85 27.17
C ARG A 127 30.65 -31.69 27.06
N GLU A 128 30.12 -31.81 25.81
CA GLU A 128 30.28 -33.06 25.09
C GLU A 128 29.86 -32.95 23.60
N ARG A 129 30.57 -33.75 22.80
CA ARG A 129 30.43 -33.98 21.36
C ARG A 129 29.40 -35.07 21.10
N THR A 130 28.79 -35.10 19.95
CA THR A 130 28.68 -36.22 18.99
C THR A 130 27.89 -35.79 17.80
N ASN A 131 28.37 -35.77 16.63
CA ASN A 131 28.64 -36.68 15.54
C ASN A 131 27.43 -37.30 14.85
N LEU A 132 27.42 -37.05 13.50
CA LEU A 132 27.08 -37.92 12.36
C LEU A 132 25.62 -38.18 11.99
N GLY A 133 25.36 -37.92 10.73
CA GLY A 133 24.27 -38.53 9.96
C GLY A 133 24.07 -37.96 8.56
N ASP A 134 24.77 -38.54 7.62
CA ASP A 134 24.71 -38.33 6.16
C ASP A 134 23.35 -38.74 5.60
N GLY A 135 22.86 -38.01 4.59
CA GLY A 135 21.62 -38.37 3.92
C GLY A 135 21.32 -37.52 2.66
N ARG A 136 22.06 -37.80 1.59
CA ARG A 136 21.73 -37.31 0.23
C ARG A 136 20.35 -37.78 -0.17
N LYS A 137 19.48 -36.84 -0.66
CA LYS A 137 18.58 -37.12 -1.81
C LYS A 137 18.23 -35.82 -2.54
N ARG A 138 18.43 -35.89 -3.85
CA ARG A 138 18.08 -34.90 -4.88
C ARG A 138 16.56 -34.71 -4.93
N ALA A 139 16.13 -33.46 -5.04
CA ALA A 139 14.82 -33.13 -5.62
C ALA A 139 14.94 -31.81 -6.41
N ARG A 140 14.28 -31.85 -7.52
CA ARG A 140 14.26 -30.93 -8.65
C ARG A 140 13.87 -29.51 -8.29
N GLU A 141 14.52 -28.59 -9.03
CA GLU A 141 14.18 -27.18 -9.14
C GLU A 141 12.77 -26.99 -9.68
N ASP A 142 11.93 -26.32 -8.90
CA ASP A 142 10.75 -25.63 -9.42
C ASP A 142 10.93 -24.13 -9.14
N LEU A 143 10.97 -23.39 -10.24
CA LEU A 143 11.15 -21.94 -10.28
C LEU A 143 9.99 -21.22 -9.57
N ASN A 144 10.22 -20.80 -8.37
CA ASN A 144 9.29 -20.01 -7.57
C ASN A 144 9.52 -18.53 -7.85
N PHE A 145 8.70 -17.92 -8.71
CA PHE A 145 8.64 -16.47 -8.90
C PHE A 145 7.86 -15.84 -7.75
N GLY A 146 8.50 -15.70 -6.61
CA GLY A 146 8.05 -14.82 -5.55
C GLY A 146 8.63 -13.42 -5.77
N ALA A 147 7.80 -12.45 -6.08
CA ALA A 147 8.20 -11.05 -6.10
C ALA A 147 8.54 -10.60 -4.68
N SER A 148 9.79 -10.70 -4.31
CA SER A 148 10.33 -10.07 -3.12
C SER A 148 10.55 -8.59 -3.42
N ALA A 149 9.62 -7.74 -2.99
CA ALA A 149 9.80 -6.30 -2.99
C ALA A 149 10.83 -5.95 -1.91
N GLY A 150 12.05 -5.66 -2.34
CA GLY A 150 13.10 -5.17 -1.46
C GLY A 150 12.69 -3.82 -0.85
N HIS A 151 12.74 -3.74 0.46
CA HIS A 151 12.57 -2.51 1.22
C HIS A 151 13.68 -1.50 0.87
N LEU A 152 13.31 -0.40 0.25
CA LEU A 152 14.13 0.79 0.13
C LEU A 152 13.53 1.88 1.01
N THR A 153 14.03 2.01 2.21
CA THR A 153 13.77 3.17 3.07
C THR A 153 14.67 4.31 2.64
N LEU A 154 14.16 5.24 1.86
CA LEU A 154 14.82 6.51 1.56
C LEU A 154 14.32 7.56 2.55
N GLN A 155 15.09 7.84 3.58
CA GLN A 155 14.90 9.06 4.35
C GLN A 155 15.53 10.22 3.58
N HIS A 156 14.71 11.10 3.03
CA HIS A 156 15.16 12.38 2.48
C HIS A 156 15.10 13.48 3.56
N ARG A 157 16.26 13.95 3.99
CA ARG A 157 16.43 15.32 4.48
C ARG A 157 16.50 16.24 3.27
N ILE A 158 15.47 17.05 3.06
CA ILE A 158 15.49 18.10 2.05
C ILE A 158 16.28 19.30 2.64
N GLY A 159 17.49 19.47 2.15
CA GLY A 159 18.27 20.71 2.31
C GLY A 159 17.85 21.71 1.24
N ARG A 160 17.69 22.96 1.66
CA ARG A 160 17.36 24.15 0.86
C ARG A 160 18.34 24.41 -0.28
N ASN A 161 17.79 25.09 -1.30
CA ASN A 161 18.43 25.89 -2.37
C ASN A 161 18.85 25.13 -3.63
N VAL A 162 17.97 25.17 -4.64
CA VAL A 162 18.35 25.53 -6.00
C VAL A 162 17.27 26.49 -6.54
N LYS A 163 17.55 27.78 -6.50
CA LYS A 163 17.04 28.78 -7.44
C LYS A 163 18.08 28.88 -8.54
N GLU A 164 17.59 28.88 -9.74
CA GLU A 164 18.07 29.54 -10.94
C GLU A 164 18.14 28.64 -12.17
N ASN A 165 17.52 29.21 -13.21
CA ASN A 165 17.62 28.91 -14.64
C ASN A 165 16.76 27.78 -15.24
N ILE A 166 15.51 28.15 -15.51
CA ILE A 166 14.86 27.79 -16.76
C ILE A 166 14.14 29.05 -17.27
N ASP A 167 14.83 29.85 -18.03
CA ASP A 167 14.21 30.87 -18.89
C ASP A 167 14.05 30.34 -20.31
N ASN A 168 12.87 30.70 -20.84
CA ASN A 168 12.50 30.72 -22.26
C ASN A 168 12.31 29.39 -23.00
N VAL A 169 11.05 28.95 -23.08
CA VAL A 169 10.30 28.78 -24.33
C VAL A 169 8.79 28.68 -24.03
N SER A 170 8.01 29.52 -24.70
CA SER A 170 6.55 29.48 -24.91
C SER A 170 5.69 30.41 -24.07
N VAL A 171 5.58 31.58 -24.59
CA VAL A 171 4.44 32.49 -24.43
C VAL A 171 3.40 32.05 -25.47
N GLU A 172 2.30 31.40 -25.04
CA GLU A 172 0.97 31.48 -25.68
C GLU A 172 -0.09 30.51 -25.12
N SER A 173 0.25 29.67 -24.08
CA SER A 173 -0.76 28.77 -23.50
C SER A 173 -1.21 29.15 -22.08
N ASN A 174 -0.75 30.29 -21.53
CA ASN A 174 -0.89 30.58 -20.10
C ASN A 174 -2.20 31.26 -19.66
N ARG A 175 -3.12 31.60 -20.57
CA ARG A 175 -4.38 32.26 -20.17
C ARG A 175 -5.55 31.31 -19.90
N GLN A 176 -5.50 30.07 -20.40
CA GLN A 176 -6.54 29.06 -20.09
C GLN A 176 -6.24 28.21 -18.87
N ASN A 177 -4.95 28.05 -18.48
CA ASN A 177 -4.57 27.23 -17.34
C ASN A 177 -4.80 27.90 -15.97
N HIS A 178 -4.84 29.23 -15.89
CA HIS A 178 -5.06 29.92 -14.62
C HIS A 178 -6.51 29.88 -14.12
N SER A 179 -7.50 29.80 -15.03
CA SER A 179 -8.91 29.68 -14.63
C SER A 179 -9.27 28.26 -14.16
N VAL A 180 -8.70 27.22 -14.81
CA VAL A 180 -8.93 25.82 -14.44
C VAL A 180 -8.27 25.49 -13.09
N SER A 181 -7.11 26.06 -12.78
CA SER A 181 -6.41 25.85 -11.52
C SER A 181 -7.17 26.42 -10.32
N ARG A 182 -7.73 27.62 -10.45
CA ARG A 182 -8.51 28.26 -9.37
C ARG A 182 -9.78 27.48 -9.05
N ASN A 183 -10.51 27.04 -10.08
CA ASN A 183 -11.76 26.29 -9.89
C ASN A 183 -11.57 24.91 -9.27
N THR A 184 -10.42 24.25 -9.51
CA THR A 184 -10.07 22.96 -8.89
C THR A 184 -9.67 23.11 -7.43
N GLU A 185 -8.95 24.18 -7.08
CA GLU A 185 -8.63 24.48 -5.69
C GLU A 185 -9.90 24.79 -4.87
N GLU A 186 -10.86 25.53 -5.45
CA GLU A 186 -12.15 25.83 -4.84
C GLU A 186 -12.98 24.56 -4.66
N ALA A 187 -13.07 23.69 -5.66
CA ALA A 187 -13.81 22.43 -5.55
C ALA A 187 -13.24 21.48 -4.47
N LEU A 188 -11.91 21.46 -4.29
CA LEU A 188 -11.27 20.69 -3.22
C LEU A 188 -11.45 21.35 -1.85
N ARG A 189 -11.55 22.67 -1.77
CA ARG A 189 -11.84 23.40 -0.52
C ARG A 189 -13.28 23.19 -0.07
N ASP A 190 -14.24 23.15 -0.99
CA ASP A 190 -15.64 22.85 -0.69
C ASP A 190 -15.85 21.41 -0.19
N PHE A 191 -14.89 20.53 -0.45
CA PHE A 191 -14.88 19.15 0.06
C PHE A 191 -14.29 19.05 1.49
N HIS A 192 -14.06 20.14 2.16
CA HIS A 192 -13.59 20.12 3.54
C HIS A 192 -14.66 19.52 4.46
N VAL A 193 -14.45 18.27 4.84
CA VAL A 193 -15.21 17.64 5.92
C VAL A 193 -14.52 18.06 7.21
N SER A 194 -15.21 18.69 8.13
CA SER A 194 -14.67 19.02 9.45
C SER A 194 -14.18 17.74 10.14
N ASN A 195 -13.20 17.84 11.03
CA ASN A 195 -12.69 16.69 11.78
C ASN A 195 -13.80 15.94 12.52
N ASP A 196 -14.93 16.61 12.81
CA ASP A 196 -16.08 16.10 13.57
C ASP A 196 -17.03 15.20 12.74
N SER A 197 -16.90 15.15 11.40
CA SER A 197 -17.82 14.40 10.53
C SER A 197 -17.08 13.46 9.58
N LEU A 198 -15.98 12.91 10.05
CA LEU A 198 -15.02 12.12 9.28
C LEU A 198 -15.51 10.83 8.61
N PRO A 199 -16.51 10.10 9.09
CA PRO A 199 -16.38 8.65 8.88
C PRO A 199 -16.98 8.06 7.65
N SER A 200 -17.72 8.71 6.81
CA SER A 200 -18.48 7.98 5.78
C SER A 200 -18.26 8.43 4.37
N THR A 201 -17.18 9.13 4.15
CA THR A 201 -16.82 9.63 2.83
C THR A 201 -15.59 8.90 2.32
N PHE A 202 -15.56 8.63 1.01
CA PHE A 202 -14.33 8.28 0.35
C PHE A 202 -13.33 9.43 0.47
N ARG A 203 -12.10 9.14 0.92
CA ARG A 203 -11.03 10.12 1.10
C ARG A 203 -9.76 9.67 0.41
N LEU A 204 -9.02 10.64 -0.11
CA LEU A 204 -7.65 10.42 -0.58
C LEU A 204 -6.69 10.44 0.61
N MET A 205 -5.60 9.71 0.50
CA MET A 205 -4.52 9.75 1.49
C MET A 205 -3.53 10.86 1.18
N LYS A 206 -2.88 11.41 2.21
CA LYS A 206 -1.82 12.41 2.06
C LYS A 206 -0.64 11.85 1.27
N VAL A 207 -0.04 12.68 0.42
CA VAL A 207 1.15 12.34 -0.36
C VAL A 207 2.23 13.36 -0.08
N GLN A 208 3.40 12.91 0.31
CA GLN A 208 4.58 13.76 0.54
C GLN A 208 5.10 14.31 -0.79
N GLY A 209 5.55 15.57 -0.78
CA GLY A 209 6.10 16.22 -1.98
C GLY A 209 5.06 16.77 -2.95
N LEU A 210 3.77 16.71 -2.61
CA LEU A 210 2.72 17.45 -3.30
C LEU A 210 2.50 18.83 -2.63
N PRO A 211 1.97 19.82 -3.37
CA PRO A 211 1.57 21.09 -2.77
C PRO A 211 0.48 20.89 -1.71
N GLU A 212 0.40 21.78 -0.76
CA GLU A 212 -0.50 21.68 0.40
C GLU A 212 -1.96 21.53 -0.01
N TRP A 213 -2.41 22.30 -0.98
CA TRP A 213 -3.78 22.23 -1.49
C TRP A 213 -4.18 20.83 -2.01
N ALA A 214 -3.22 20.07 -2.58
CA ALA A 214 -3.47 18.71 -3.08
C ALA A 214 -3.63 17.68 -1.93
N ASN A 215 -3.30 18.08 -0.71
CA ASN A 215 -3.47 17.30 0.51
C ASN A 215 -4.61 17.81 1.41
N THR A 216 -5.37 18.82 0.98
CA THR A 216 -6.55 19.31 1.69
C THR A 216 -7.57 18.18 1.82
N SER A 217 -8.15 17.99 3.00
CA SER A 217 -9.12 16.93 3.31
C SER A 217 -8.61 15.49 3.09
N CYS A 218 -7.29 15.31 2.95
CA CYS A 218 -6.65 14.00 2.88
C CYS A 218 -6.24 13.51 4.28
N VAL A 219 -6.16 12.20 4.43
CA VAL A 219 -5.86 11.55 5.70
C VAL A 219 -4.51 10.85 5.69
N SER A 220 -3.85 10.82 6.83
CA SER A 220 -2.67 10.00 7.15
C SER A 220 -3.06 8.88 8.12
N ILE A 221 -2.15 7.95 8.39
CA ILE A 221 -2.46 6.77 9.22
C ILE A 221 -2.80 7.13 10.66
N ASP A 222 -2.20 8.17 11.20
CA ASP A 222 -2.46 8.71 12.53
C ASP A 222 -3.84 9.37 12.65
N ASN A 223 -4.40 9.92 11.56
CA ASN A 223 -5.79 10.41 11.52
C ASN A 223 -6.83 9.28 11.45
N VAL A 224 -6.43 8.09 11.03
CA VAL A 224 -7.32 6.94 10.86
C VAL A 224 -7.39 6.10 12.12
N ILE A 225 -6.23 5.90 12.78
CA ILE A 225 -6.09 5.14 14.02
C ILE A 225 -5.84 6.13 15.16
N GLU A 226 -6.88 6.65 15.75
CA GLU A 226 -6.86 7.64 16.84
C GLU A 226 -7.84 7.27 17.95
N GLY A 227 -7.75 7.91 19.12
CA GLY A 227 -8.64 7.70 20.26
C GLY A 227 -8.36 6.38 21.01
N ASP A 228 -9.31 5.98 21.88
CA ASP A 228 -9.17 4.86 22.80
C ASP A 228 -9.48 3.51 22.14
N VAL A 229 -8.63 3.09 21.21
CA VAL A 229 -8.76 1.77 20.55
C VAL A 229 -8.43 0.65 21.53
N ILE A 230 -9.35 -0.29 21.70
CA ILE A 230 -9.19 -1.47 22.61
C ILE A 230 -8.75 -2.69 21.83
N VAL A 231 -9.30 -2.90 20.63
CA VAL A 231 -8.92 -4.01 19.74
C VAL A 231 -8.71 -3.45 18.34
N ALA A 232 -7.59 -3.79 17.72
CA ALA A 232 -7.33 -3.50 16.32
C ALA A 232 -7.14 -4.79 15.51
N VAL A 233 -7.97 -4.99 14.50
CA VAL A 233 -7.77 -6.02 13.46
C VAL A 233 -7.29 -5.32 12.20
N LEU A 234 -6.02 -5.50 11.85
CA LEU A 234 -5.37 -4.89 10.70
C LEU A 234 -5.16 -5.95 9.62
N SER A 235 -5.97 -5.91 8.58
CA SER A 235 -5.92 -6.84 7.44
C SER A 235 -5.15 -6.20 6.29
N ASN A 236 -4.05 -6.82 5.85
CA ASN A 236 -3.24 -6.27 4.76
C ASN A 236 -2.42 -7.35 4.04
N TYR A 237 -1.97 -7.03 2.82
CA TYR A 237 -1.09 -7.90 2.04
C TYR A 237 0.37 -7.81 2.52
N MET A 238 0.92 -6.58 2.59
CA MET A 238 2.29 -6.31 3.05
C MET A 238 2.25 -5.44 4.29
N VAL A 239 3.10 -5.77 5.28
CA VAL A 239 3.16 -5.07 6.57
C VAL A 239 4.61 -4.86 6.97
N ASP A 240 5.03 -3.60 7.10
CA ASP A 240 6.26 -3.18 7.73
C ASP A 240 5.97 -2.77 9.18
N ILE A 241 6.29 -3.64 10.12
CA ILE A 241 6.02 -3.42 11.55
C ILE A 241 6.77 -2.21 12.10
N ASP A 242 8.03 -2.01 11.70
CA ASP A 242 8.86 -0.92 12.21
C ASP A 242 8.32 0.43 11.75
N TRP A 243 8.00 0.51 10.44
CA TRP A 243 7.35 1.70 9.92
C TRP A 243 5.99 1.95 10.57
N LEU A 244 5.14 0.93 10.68
CA LEU A 244 3.79 1.04 11.23
C LEU A 244 3.81 1.58 12.67
N LEU A 245 4.71 1.05 13.50
CA LEU A 245 4.87 1.48 14.88
C LEU A 245 5.53 2.87 15.02
N SER A 246 6.29 3.29 14.01
CA SER A 246 6.84 4.65 13.93
C SER A 246 5.79 5.66 13.46
N ALA A 247 5.00 5.31 12.44
CA ALA A 247 3.98 6.17 11.85
C ALA A 247 2.72 6.29 12.72
N CYS A 248 2.40 5.28 13.51
CA CYS A 248 1.28 5.25 14.43
C CYS A 248 1.69 4.70 15.80
N PRO A 249 2.40 5.49 16.66
CA PRO A 249 2.92 5.03 17.95
C PRO A 249 1.83 4.58 18.93
N MET A 250 0.60 5.07 18.77
CA MET A 250 -0.52 4.68 19.63
C MET A 250 -0.88 3.18 19.50
N LEU A 251 -0.56 2.54 18.39
CA LEU A 251 -0.76 1.09 18.24
C LEU A 251 0.00 0.26 19.30
N ARG A 252 1.07 0.82 19.88
CA ARG A 252 1.77 0.17 21.01
C ARG A 252 0.94 0.14 22.30
N LYS A 253 -0.06 1.03 22.41
CA LYS A 253 -0.93 1.15 23.57
C LYS A 253 -2.22 0.34 23.41
N VAL A 254 -2.53 -0.14 22.20
CA VAL A 254 -3.74 -0.93 21.93
C VAL A 254 -3.59 -2.30 22.62
N PRO A 255 -4.48 -2.67 23.55
CA PRO A 255 -4.35 -3.89 24.35
C PRO A 255 -4.32 -5.18 23.52
N GLN A 256 -5.00 -5.23 22.40
CA GLN A 256 -5.06 -6.41 21.53
C GLN A 256 -4.98 -6.01 20.05
N VAL A 257 -3.99 -6.51 19.35
CA VAL A 257 -3.81 -6.27 17.90
C VAL A 257 -3.69 -7.62 17.18
N LEU A 258 -4.55 -7.80 16.18
CA LEU A 258 -4.49 -8.92 15.24
C LEU A 258 -4.07 -8.41 13.86
N ILE A 259 -2.93 -8.89 13.37
CA ILE A 259 -2.50 -8.64 11.99
C ILE A 259 -2.91 -9.83 11.10
N VAL A 260 -3.76 -9.59 10.14
CA VAL A 260 -4.13 -10.56 9.08
C VAL A 260 -3.29 -10.23 7.85
N HIS A 261 -2.37 -11.11 7.45
CA HIS A 261 -1.34 -10.76 6.45
C HIS A 261 -1.25 -11.73 5.28
N GLY A 262 -0.71 -11.22 4.15
CA GLY A 262 -0.40 -12.01 2.94
C GLY A 262 1.10 -12.33 2.77
N GLU A 263 1.93 -12.02 3.76
CA GLU A 263 3.39 -12.08 3.70
C GLU A 263 3.94 -13.50 3.50
N GLY A 264 5.10 -13.56 2.83
CA GLY A 264 5.90 -14.79 2.70
C GLY A 264 6.70 -15.13 3.97
N ASP A 265 7.21 -16.35 4.05
CA ASP A 265 7.78 -16.92 5.28
C ASP A 265 8.93 -16.08 5.86
N GLY A 266 9.84 -15.57 5.03
CA GLY A 266 10.95 -14.73 5.49
C GLY A 266 10.50 -13.42 6.15
N THR A 267 9.50 -12.76 5.59
CA THR A 267 8.90 -11.54 6.17
C THR A 267 8.13 -11.88 7.45
N VAL A 268 7.43 -13.00 7.47
CA VAL A 268 6.69 -13.45 8.67
C VAL A 268 7.63 -13.67 9.85
N GLU A 269 8.80 -14.29 9.64
CA GLU A 269 9.78 -14.48 10.72
C GLU A 269 10.36 -13.14 11.22
N TYR A 270 10.55 -12.17 10.33
CA TYR A 270 10.89 -10.80 10.70
C TYR A 270 9.79 -10.14 11.53
N MET A 271 8.53 -10.22 11.07
CA MET A 271 7.37 -9.68 11.80
C MET A 271 7.23 -10.29 13.19
N LYS A 272 7.42 -11.61 13.34
CA LYS A 272 7.35 -12.31 14.63
C LYS A 272 8.37 -11.78 15.65
N ARG A 273 9.57 -11.42 15.18
CA ARG A 273 10.64 -10.89 16.04
C ARG A 273 10.44 -9.44 16.46
N ASN A 274 9.86 -8.62 15.56
CA ASN A 274 9.80 -7.16 15.73
C ASN A 274 8.44 -6.65 16.23
N LYS A 275 7.38 -7.47 16.17
CA LYS A 275 6.08 -7.08 16.73
C LYS A 275 6.10 -7.03 18.25
N PRO A 276 5.26 -6.22 18.91
CA PRO A 276 4.96 -6.36 20.33
C PRO A 276 4.51 -7.79 20.67
N SER A 277 4.85 -8.26 21.89
CA SER A 277 4.62 -9.65 22.31
C SER A 277 3.17 -10.10 22.25
N ASP A 278 2.27 -9.19 22.57
CA ASP A 278 0.81 -9.36 22.65
C ASP A 278 0.10 -9.31 21.29
N TRP A 279 0.80 -8.92 20.22
CA TRP A 279 0.21 -8.90 18.88
C TRP A 279 0.11 -10.31 18.30
N ILE A 280 -1.02 -10.58 17.65
CA ILE A 280 -1.32 -11.86 16.99
C ILE A 280 -1.10 -11.70 15.48
N LEU A 281 -0.39 -12.65 14.86
CA LEU A 281 -0.25 -12.74 13.39
C LEU A 281 -1.12 -13.88 12.88
N HIS A 282 -1.87 -13.63 11.81
CA HIS A 282 -2.71 -14.64 11.17
C HIS A 282 -2.57 -14.58 9.65
N LYS A 283 -2.33 -15.73 9.03
CA LYS A 283 -2.31 -15.91 7.58
C LYS A 283 -3.55 -16.69 7.16
N PRO A 284 -4.50 -16.07 6.45
CA PRO A 284 -5.71 -16.76 6.01
C PRO A 284 -5.41 -17.93 5.06
N PRO A 285 -6.22 -18.99 5.06
CA PRO A 285 -6.01 -20.14 4.18
C PRO A 285 -6.19 -19.76 2.71
N LEU A 286 -5.30 -20.22 1.85
CA LEU A 286 -5.33 -20.05 0.40
C LEU A 286 -5.49 -21.40 -0.29
N PRO A 287 -6.73 -21.88 -0.50
CA PRO A 287 -6.98 -23.23 -1.00
C PRO A 287 -6.67 -23.42 -2.48
N ILE A 288 -6.41 -22.33 -3.22
CA ILE A 288 -6.10 -22.37 -4.65
C ILE A 288 -4.70 -21.77 -4.86
N SER A 289 -3.86 -22.47 -5.61
CA SER A 289 -2.50 -22.02 -5.94
C SER A 289 -2.48 -20.64 -6.59
N TYR A 290 -1.41 -19.88 -6.33
CA TYR A 290 -1.20 -18.52 -6.81
C TYR A 290 -2.26 -17.50 -6.33
N GLY A 291 -2.98 -17.81 -5.26
CA GLY A 291 -3.82 -16.85 -4.55
C GLY A 291 -3.03 -16.04 -3.55
N THR A 292 -3.58 -14.90 -3.15
CA THR A 292 -3.01 -14.02 -2.13
C THR A 292 -4.08 -13.53 -1.17
N HIS A 293 -3.69 -13.20 0.07
CA HIS A 293 -4.49 -12.33 0.91
C HIS A 293 -4.14 -10.89 0.54
N HIS A 294 -4.99 -10.24 -0.26
CA HIS A 294 -4.69 -8.94 -0.81
C HIS A 294 -5.63 -7.82 -0.30
N SER A 295 -6.59 -8.17 0.54
CA SER A 295 -7.50 -7.20 1.17
C SER A 295 -6.76 -6.23 2.08
N LYS A 296 -7.27 -5.01 2.17
CA LYS A 296 -6.74 -3.94 3.01
C LYS A 296 -7.89 -3.32 3.78
N ALA A 297 -7.97 -3.65 5.07
CA ALA A 297 -9.03 -3.17 5.94
C ALA A 297 -8.54 -3.07 7.39
N MET A 298 -9.21 -2.24 8.17
CA MET A 298 -9.01 -2.16 9.61
C MET A 298 -10.37 -2.22 10.31
N LEU A 299 -10.44 -2.96 11.41
CA LEU A 299 -11.56 -2.99 12.31
C LEU A 299 -11.04 -2.54 13.68
N LEU A 300 -11.44 -1.35 14.10
CA LEU A 300 -10.99 -0.74 15.35
C LEU A 300 -12.17 -0.71 16.34
N VAL A 301 -12.04 -1.48 17.42
CA VAL A 301 -13.08 -1.52 18.48
C VAL A 301 -12.75 -0.47 19.54
N TYR A 302 -13.72 0.36 19.82
CA TYR A 302 -13.70 1.42 20.83
C TYR A 302 -14.70 1.11 21.95
N PRO A 303 -14.62 1.80 23.09
CA PRO A 303 -15.66 1.71 24.12
C PRO A 303 -17.07 1.99 23.58
N GLN A 304 -17.20 2.91 22.63
CA GLN A 304 -18.48 3.38 22.08
C GLN A 304 -18.98 2.55 20.89
N GLY A 305 -18.09 1.84 20.17
CA GLY A 305 -18.48 1.16 18.93
C GLY A 305 -17.32 0.56 18.14
N LEU A 306 -17.53 0.47 16.84
CA LEU A 306 -16.57 -0.09 15.88
C LEU A 306 -16.34 0.89 14.73
N ARG A 307 -15.09 1.18 14.42
CA ARG A 307 -14.70 1.83 13.16
C ARG A 307 -14.30 0.78 12.15
N VAL A 308 -14.94 0.80 10.99
CA VAL A 308 -14.60 -0.05 9.84
C VAL A 308 -13.92 0.81 8.78
N ILE A 309 -12.73 0.40 8.37
CA ILE A 309 -11.95 1.08 7.32
C ILE A 309 -11.66 0.08 6.21
N VAL A 310 -11.91 0.49 4.95
CA VAL A 310 -11.48 -0.24 3.75
C VAL A 310 -10.61 0.71 2.91
N HIS A 311 -9.41 0.28 2.56
CA HIS A 311 -8.42 1.13 1.91
C HIS A 311 -7.62 0.41 0.83
N SER A 312 -6.76 1.14 0.10
CA SER A 312 -5.97 0.59 -1.01
C SER A 312 -4.48 0.45 -0.72
N ALA A 313 -3.97 1.05 0.36
CA ALA A 313 -2.55 1.07 0.72
C ALA A 313 -2.09 -0.22 1.41
N ASN A 314 -0.89 -0.72 1.10
CA ASN A 314 -0.22 -1.65 1.99
C ASN A 314 0.22 -0.92 3.27
N LEU A 315 0.46 -1.64 4.38
CA LEU A 315 0.98 -1.06 5.62
C LEU A 315 2.50 -0.90 5.52
N ILE A 316 2.95 -0.09 4.55
CA ILE A 316 4.35 0.24 4.28
C ILE A 316 4.47 1.73 3.97
N HIS A 317 5.65 2.30 4.25
CA HIS A 317 5.91 3.73 4.09
C HIS A 317 5.52 4.29 2.71
N VAL A 318 6.00 3.66 1.63
CA VAL A 318 5.81 4.18 0.27
C VAL A 318 4.34 4.24 -0.16
N ASP A 319 3.50 3.31 0.31
CA ASP A 319 2.09 3.28 -0.03
C ASP A 319 1.30 4.39 0.66
N TRP A 320 1.67 4.73 1.91
CA TRP A 320 0.99 5.77 2.69
C TRP A 320 1.50 7.18 2.44
N ASN A 321 2.71 7.34 1.87
CA ASN A 321 3.34 8.65 1.74
C ASN A 321 3.62 9.08 0.29
N ASN A 322 3.78 8.15 -0.66
CA ASN A 322 4.28 8.50 -1.99
C ASN A 322 3.30 8.17 -3.13
N LYS A 323 2.24 7.42 -2.87
CA LYS A 323 1.29 6.92 -3.88
C LYS A 323 -0.07 7.59 -3.78
N SER A 324 -0.77 7.71 -4.91
CA SER A 324 -2.19 8.02 -4.88
C SER A 324 -2.97 6.82 -4.36
N GLN A 325 -3.56 7.00 -3.18
CA GLN A 325 -4.31 5.99 -2.43
C GLN A 325 -5.62 6.59 -1.92
N GLY A 326 -6.55 5.73 -1.55
CA GLY A 326 -7.82 6.15 -0.97
C GLY A 326 -8.32 5.19 0.09
N LEU A 327 -9.20 5.69 0.92
CA LEU A 327 -9.92 4.92 1.92
C LEU A 327 -11.37 5.38 2.07
N TRP A 328 -12.18 4.44 2.55
CA TRP A 328 -13.47 4.70 3.16
C TRP A 328 -13.40 4.27 4.62
N MET A 329 -14.08 5.03 5.50
CA MET A 329 -14.21 4.64 6.89
C MET A 329 -15.56 5.09 7.45
N GLN A 330 -16.14 4.30 8.35
CA GLN A 330 -17.38 4.60 9.03
C GLN A 330 -17.41 3.99 10.44
N ASP A 331 -18.01 4.71 11.36
CA ASP A 331 -18.21 4.30 12.75
C ASP A 331 -19.60 3.72 12.95
N PHE A 332 -19.71 2.66 13.75
CA PHE A 332 -20.92 1.91 14.03
C PHE A 332 -21.07 1.72 15.55
N PRO A 333 -22.22 2.13 16.14
CA PRO A 333 -22.48 1.95 17.57
C PRO A 333 -22.71 0.48 17.91
N TRP A 334 -22.65 0.15 19.19
CA TRP A 334 -23.16 -1.12 19.68
C TRP A 334 -24.65 -1.28 19.35
N LYS A 335 -25.08 -2.52 19.09
CA LYS A 335 -26.51 -2.83 18.98
C LYS A 335 -27.20 -2.61 20.31
N ASP A 336 -28.36 -1.99 20.28
CA ASP A 336 -29.26 -2.01 21.42
C ASP A 336 -29.76 -3.45 21.62
N GLN A 337 -29.58 -3.98 22.82
CA GLN A 337 -30.03 -5.34 23.19
C GLN A 337 -31.53 -5.49 23.14
N ASN A 338 -32.29 -4.38 23.28
CA ASN A 338 -33.75 -4.36 23.28
C ASN A 338 -34.35 -4.07 21.90
N ALA A 339 -33.59 -3.70 20.92
CA ALA A 339 -34.06 -3.41 19.57
C ALA A 339 -34.10 -4.67 18.72
N THR A 340 -35.24 -4.97 18.10
CA THR A 340 -35.38 -5.97 17.05
C THR A 340 -34.74 -5.45 15.74
N SER A 341 -33.39 -5.39 15.68
CA SER A 341 -32.69 -4.97 14.48
C SER A 341 -32.80 -6.05 13.41
N LYS A 342 -33.35 -5.72 12.25
CA LYS A 342 -33.21 -6.53 11.04
C LYS A 342 -31.76 -6.37 10.58
N GLY A 343 -30.99 -7.44 10.54
CA GLY A 343 -29.58 -7.41 10.09
C GLY A 343 -29.46 -6.70 8.73
N SER A 344 -28.45 -5.83 8.59
CA SER A 344 -28.21 -5.11 7.34
C SER A 344 -27.45 -5.99 6.33
N PRO A 345 -27.58 -5.73 5.02
CA PRO A 345 -26.77 -6.41 4.00
C PRO A 345 -25.26 -6.22 4.22
N PHE A 346 -24.84 -5.06 4.76
CA PHE A 346 -23.46 -4.78 5.11
C PHE A 346 -22.95 -5.73 6.20
N GLU A 347 -23.75 -5.91 7.27
CA GLU A 347 -23.42 -6.84 8.36
C GLU A 347 -23.22 -8.27 7.84
N SER A 348 -24.20 -8.77 7.07
CA SER A 348 -24.13 -10.11 6.52
C SER A 348 -22.87 -10.32 5.68
N ASP A 349 -22.57 -9.39 4.78
CA ASP A 349 -21.41 -9.46 3.90
C ASP A 349 -20.07 -9.38 4.69
N LEU A 350 -20.01 -8.51 5.72
CA LEU A 350 -18.83 -8.39 6.58
C LEU A 350 -18.57 -9.67 7.37
N ILE A 351 -19.59 -10.21 8.01
CA ILE A 351 -19.46 -11.41 8.84
C ILE A 351 -19.09 -12.62 7.98
N ASP A 352 -19.73 -12.79 6.83
CA ASP A 352 -19.39 -13.87 5.89
C ASP A 352 -17.92 -13.79 5.43
N TYR A 353 -17.44 -12.57 5.18
CA TYR A 353 -16.06 -12.33 4.79
C TYR A 353 -15.08 -12.66 5.94
N LEU A 354 -15.34 -12.18 7.16
CA LEU A 354 -14.50 -12.45 8.33
C LEU A 354 -14.46 -13.95 8.68
N GLN A 355 -15.59 -14.66 8.54
CA GLN A 355 -15.64 -16.12 8.71
C GLN A 355 -14.77 -16.84 7.67
N ALA A 356 -14.77 -16.37 6.42
CA ALA A 356 -13.95 -16.94 5.35
C ALA A 356 -12.44 -16.76 5.61
N LEU A 357 -12.03 -15.66 6.26
CA LEU A 357 -10.65 -15.42 6.68
C LEU A 357 -10.18 -16.40 7.78
N LYS A 358 -11.08 -17.13 8.44
CA LYS A 358 -10.76 -18.03 9.57
C LYS A 358 -9.98 -17.33 10.66
N LEU A 359 -10.47 -16.15 11.07
CA LEU A 359 -9.82 -15.37 12.13
C LEU A 359 -9.65 -16.23 13.40
N PRO A 360 -8.47 -16.16 14.06
CA PRO A 360 -8.26 -16.83 15.34
C PRO A 360 -9.15 -16.21 16.41
N GLU A 361 -9.62 -17.04 17.36
CA GLU A 361 -10.31 -16.55 18.54
C GLU A 361 -9.28 -16.10 19.59
N PHE A 362 -9.47 -14.92 20.15
CA PHE A 362 -8.67 -14.39 21.25
C PHE A 362 -9.57 -13.65 22.25
N THR A 363 -9.05 -13.30 23.39
CA THR A 363 -9.82 -12.64 24.45
C THR A 363 -9.37 -11.19 24.62
N ALA A 364 -10.34 -10.27 24.74
CA ALA A 364 -10.10 -8.88 25.08
C ALA A 364 -10.99 -8.45 26.25
N SER A 365 -10.54 -7.47 27.04
CA SER A 365 -11.32 -6.84 28.09
C SER A 365 -11.94 -5.54 27.58
N LEU A 366 -13.25 -5.48 27.50
CA LEU A 366 -14.00 -4.32 27.05
C LEU A 366 -14.69 -3.64 28.25
N PRO A 367 -14.66 -2.29 28.37
CA PRO A 367 -15.21 -1.58 29.54
C PRO A 367 -16.68 -1.94 29.85
N ALA A 368 -17.52 -2.03 28.83
CA ALA A 368 -18.95 -2.30 29.01
C ALA A 368 -19.33 -3.80 29.10
N LEU A 369 -18.47 -4.71 28.62
CA LEU A 369 -18.78 -6.13 28.43
C LEU A 369 -17.87 -7.06 29.26
N GLY A 370 -16.87 -6.51 29.95
CA GLY A 370 -15.87 -7.30 30.65
C GLY A 370 -15.00 -8.10 29.67
N ARG A 371 -14.60 -9.29 30.07
CA ARG A 371 -13.75 -10.19 29.28
C ARG A 371 -14.58 -10.94 28.23
N VAL A 372 -14.31 -10.68 26.95
CA VAL A 372 -15.07 -11.25 25.82
C VAL A 372 -14.16 -11.94 24.82
N LYS A 373 -14.71 -12.93 24.14
CA LYS A 373 -14.07 -13.60 23.00
C LYS A 373 -14.26 -12.80 21.73
N ILE A 374 -13.16 -12.49 21.06
CA ILE A 374 -13.12 -11.81 19.77
C ILE A 374 -12.90 -12.86 18.68
N ASN A 375 -13.86 -12.96 17.77
CA ASN A 375 -13.85 -13.78 16.57
C ASN A 375 -14.77 -13.15 15.52
N ALA A 376 -14.96 -13.78 14.37
CA ALA A 376 -15.83 -13.21 13.32
C ALA A 376 -17.27 -12.89 13.82
N SER A 377 -17.82 -13.73 14.70
CA SER A 377 -19.18 -13.53 15.23
C SER A 377 -19.29 -12.37 16.24
N PHE A 378 -18.18 -11.97 16.86
CA PHE A 378 -18.16 -10.80 17.75
C PHE A 378 -18.64 -9.54 17.03
N PHE A 379 -18.27 -9.39 15.77
CA PHE A 379 -18.62 -8.19 14.97
C PHE A 379 -20.13 -8.08 14.66
N LYS A 380 -20.95 -9.09 14.96
CA LYS A 380 -22.42 -8.97 14.93
C LYS A 380 -23.00 -8.09 16.03
N LYS A 381 -22.20 -7.71 17.03
CA LYS A 381 -22.64 -6.90 18.17
C LYS A 381 -22.82 -5.41 17.83
N PHE A 382 -22.44 -4.97 16.63
CA PHE A 382 -22.53 -3.58 16.20
C PHE A 382 -23.72 -3.35 15.26
N ASN A 383 -24.29 -2.13 15.30
CA ASN A 383 -25.41 -1.75 14.45
C ASN A 383 -24.93 -1.16 13.13
N TYR A 384 -25.16 -1.86 12.03
CA TYR A 384 -24.77 -1.46 10.68
C TYR A 384 -25.94 -0.93 9.82
N GLU A 385 -27.08 -0.59 10.39
CA GLU A 385 -28.26 -0.13 9.64
C GLU A 385 -27.99 1.14 8.83
N ASN A 386 -27.07 1.98 9.33
CA ASN A 386 -26.65 3.22 8.67
C ASN A 386 -25.41 3.07 7.78
N ALA A 387 -25.04 1.83 7.41
CA ALA A 387 -23.91 1.65 6.48
C ALA A 387 -24.14 2.39 5.16
N ALA A 388 -23.22 3.29 4.80
CA ALA A 388 -23.31 4.17 3.63
C ALA A 388 -22.81 3.53 2.33
N VAL A 389 -22.39 2.26 2.39
CA VAL A 389 -21.83 1.51 1.25
C VAL A 389 -22.29 0.05 1.29
N ARG A 390 -22.09 -0.65 0.16
CA ARG A 390 -22.20 -2.11 0.09
C ARG A 390 -20.80 -2.72 0.03
N LEU A 391 -20.60 -3.86 0.68
CA LEU A 391 -19.33 -4.58 0.62
C LEU A 391 -19.26 -5.45 -0.65
N ILE A 392 -18.11 -5.40 -1.33
CA ILE A 392 -17.75 -6.27 -2.45
C ILE A 392 -16.48 -7.02 -2.05
N ALA A 393 -16.64 -8.27 -1.67
CA ALA A 393 -15.52 -9.12 -1.28
C ALA A 393 -15.24 -10.22 -2.29
N SER A 394 -14.00 -10.64 -2.37
CA SER A 394 -13.57 -11.87 -3.05
C SER A 394 -13.00 -12.85 -2.03
N VAL A 395 -13.39 -14.11 -2.14
CA VAL A 395 -12.92 -15.20 -1.26
C VAL A 395 -12.39 -16.33 -2.15
N PRO A 396 -11.18 -16.84 -1.90
CA PRO A 396 -10.63 -17.95 -2.68
C PRO A 396 -11.51 -19.19 -2.58
N GLY A 397 -11.80 -19.81 -3.73
CA GLY A 397 -12.64 -21.00 -3.79
C GLY A 397 -13.30 -21.20 -5.14
N TYR A 398 -14.05 -22.30 -5.21
CA TYR A 398 -14.95 -22.62 -6.31
C TYR A 398 -16.39 -22.46 -5.82
N HIS A 399 -17.05 -21.39 -6.26
CA HIS A 399 -18.37 -20.99 -5.79
C HIS A 399 -19.44 -21.38 -6.79
N SER A 400 -20.45 -22.13 -6.36
CA SER A 400 -21.56 -22.62 -7.18
C SER A 400 -22.88 -22.59 -6.41
N GLY A 401 -24.01 -22.80 -7.09
CA GLY A 401 -25.34 -22.77 -6.48
C GLY A 401 -25.62 -21.44 -5.78
N SER A 402 -26.05 -21.47 -4.52
CA SER A 402 -26.35 -20.28 -3.72
C SER A 402 -25.14 -19.38 -3.47
N SER A 403 -23.92 -19.92 -3.54
CA SER A 403 -22.68 -19.14 -3.34
C SER A 403 -22.15 -18.50 -4.64
N LEU A 404 -22.70 -18.79 -5.80
CA LEU A 404 -22.25 -18.28 -7.10
C LEU A 404 -22.21 -16.75 -7.16
N LYS A 405 -23.22 -16.09 -6.58
CA LYS A 405 -23.37 -14.64 -6.57
C LYS A 405 -22.88 -13.99 -5.25
N LYS A 406 -22.17 -14.74 -4.42
CA LYS A 406 -21.77 -14.26 -3.08
C LYS A 406 -20.48 -13.41 -3.10
N TRP A 407 -19.60 -13.61 -4.10
CA TRP A 407 -18.24 -13.05 -4.15
C TRP A 407 -17.87 -12.52 -5.53
N GLY A 408 -16.82 -11.70 -5.56
CA GLY A 408 -16.19 -11.19 -6.77
C GLY A 408 -17.12 -10.38 -7.66
N HIS A 409 -16.90 -10.47 -9.00
CA HIS A 409 -17.73 -9.70 -9.94
C HIS A 409 -19.19 -10.15 -9.96
N MET A 410 -19.48 -11.42 -9.57
CA MET A 410 -20.87 -11.89 -9.49
C MET A 410 -21.63 -11.28 -8.31
N LYS A 411 -20.96 -10.96 -7.20
CA LYS A 411 -21.55 -10.18 -6.10
C LYS A 411 -21.88 -8.76 -6.56
N LEU A 412 -20.93 -8.10 -7.21
CA LEU A 412 -21.16 -6.76 -7.78
C LEU A 412 -22.36 -6.79 -8.75
N ARG A 413 -22.37 -7.75 -9.68
CA ARG A 413 -23.46 -7.94 -10.61
C ARG A 413 -24.81 -8.07 -9.90
N SER A 414 -24.89 -8.94 -8.89
CA SER A 414 -26.16 -9.19 -8.19
C SER A 414 -26.70 -7.97 -7.41
N ILE A 415 -25.80 -7.09 -6.96
CA ILE A 415 -26.22 -5.84 -6.32
C ILE A 415 -26.70 -4.84 -7.37
N LEU A 416 -25.94 -4.67 -8.46
CA LEU A 416 -26.29 -3.73 -9.52
C LEU A 416 -27.59 -4.11 -10.23
N GLU A 417 -27.87 -5.41 -10.42
CA GLU A 417 -29.14 -5.93 -10.99
C GLU A 417 -30.38 -5.47 -10.21
N GLN A 418 -30.22 -5.11 -8.95
CA GLN A 418 -31.29 -4.62 -8.07
C GLN A 418 -31.40 -3.08 -8.02
N CYS A 419 -30.51 -2.37 -8.72
CA CYS A 419 -30.44 -0.92 -8.70
C CYS A 419 -31.08 -0.33 -9.95
N THR A 420 -31.81 0.77 -9.75
CA THR A 420 -32.30 1.64 -10.82
C THR A 420 -31.47 2.91 -10.85
N PHE A 421 -31.04 3.30 -12.04
CA PHE A 421 -30.20 4.46 -12.29
C PHE A 421 -30.90 5.40 -13.29
N ASP A 422 -30.47 6.65 -13.34
CA ASP A 422 -30.98 7.63 -14.29
C ASP A 422 -30.68 7.24 -15.74
N ASP A 423 -31.55 7.65 -16.66
CA ASP A 423 -31.45 7.33 -18.09
C ASP A 423 -30.16 7.85 -18.72
N GLU A 424 -29.55 8.91 -18.14
CA GLU A 424 -28.25 9.43 -18.55
C GLU A 424 -27.13 8.39 -18.53
N PHE A 425 -27.29 7.32 -17.73
CA PHE A 425 -26.32 6.24 -17.65
C PHE A 425 -26.54 5.09 -18.64
N LYS A 426 -27.56 5.18 -19.51
CA LYS A 426 -27.76 4.19 -20.57
C LYS A 426 -26.55 4.17 -21.50
N LYS A 427 -25.91 2.99 -21.63
CA LYS A 427 -24.67 2.76 -22.40
C LYS A 427 -23.49 3.66 -22.01
N SER A 428 -23.54 4.33 -20.85
CA SER A 428 -22.45 5.17 -20.36
C SER A 428 -21.17 4.35 -20.09
N PRO A 429 -19.98 4.94 -20.25
CA PRO A 429 -18.72 4.23 -20.15
C PRO A 429 -18.40 3.76 -18.72
N LEU A 430 -17.45 2.82 -18.64
CA LEU A 430 -16.88 2.30 -17.41
C LEU A 430 -15.41 2.73 -17.30
N ILE A 431 -14.94 3.03 -16.10
CA ILE A 431 -13.52 3.19 -15.81
C ILE A 431 -13.02 1.99 -15.01
N TYR A 432 -11.86 1.47 -15.42
CA TYR A 432 -11.09 0.48 -14.70
C TYR A 432 -9.73 1.10 -14.38
N GLN A 433 -9.51 1.47 -13.13
CA GLN A 433 -8.25 2.00 -12.66
C GLN A 433 -7.68 1.08 -11.57
N PHE A 434 -6.44 0.63 -11.74
CA PHE A 434 -5.78 -0.35 -10.89
C PHE A 434 -4.25 -0.22 -11.07
N SER A 435 -3.46 -0.99 -10.30
CA SER A 435 -1.99 -0.92 -10.33
C SER A 435 -1.30 -2.22 -10.76
N SER A 436 -2.04 -3.29 -11.02
CA SER A 436 -1.48 -4.55 -11.54
C SER A 436 -2.45 -5.22 -12.50
N LEU A 437 -1.91 -5.71 -13.61
CA LEU A 437 -2.68 -6.32 -14.70
C LEU A 437 -2.40 -7.82 -14.76
N GLY A 438 -3.44 -8.64 -14.57
CA GLY A 438 -3.37 -10.07 -14.77
C GLY A 438 -3.29 -10.48 -16.25
N SER A 439 -3.06 -11.77 -16.52
CA SER A 439 -3.18 -12.28 -17.88
C SER A 439 -4.66 -12.40 -18.26
N LEU A 440 -5.13 -11.44 -19.08
CA LEU A 440 -6.51 -11.33 -19.51
C LEU A 440 -6.72 -11.88 -20.93
N ASP A 441 -7.97 -12.18 -21.25
CA ASP A 441 -8.47 -12.43 -22.62
C ASP A 441 -9.79 -11.69 -22.83
N GLU A 442 -10.21 -11.54 -24.09
CA GLU A 442 -11.42 -10.79 -24.46
C GLU A 442 -12.70 -11.41 -23.87
N LYS A 443 -12.75 -12.74 -23.78
CA LYS A 443 -13.91 -13.45 -23.22
C LYS A 443 -14.12 -13.04 -21.76
N TRP A 444 -13.06 -13.05 -20.96
CA TRP A 444 -13.16 -12.65 -19.56
C TRP A 444 -13.42 -11.16 -19.41
N MET A 445 -12.82 -10.32 -20.25
CA MET A 445 -13.13 -8.87 -20.26
C MET A 445 -14.61 -8.61 -20.53
N THR A 446 -15.21 -9.38 -21.44
CA THR A 446 -16.67 -9.31 -21.73
C THR A 446 -17.49 -9.80 -20.53
N GLU A 447 -17.06 -10.87 -19.85
CA GLU A 447 -17.69 -11.39 -18.63
C GLU A 447 -17.72 -10.33 -17.52
N LEU A 448 -16.57 -9.71 -17.24
CA LEU A 448 -16.45 -8.64 -16.24
C LEU A 448 -17.26 -7.40 -16.64
N ARG A 449 -17.14 -6.95 -17.91
CA ARG A 449 -17.89 -5.84 -18.47
C ARG A 449 -19.40 -6.03 -18.31
N THR A 450 -19.89 -7.24 -18.58
CA THR A 450 -21.32 -7.60 -18.41
C THR A 450 -21.75 -7.43 -16.96
N SER A 451 -20.93 -7.89 -16.01
CA SER A 451 -21.23 -7.75 -14.58
C SER A 451 -21.22 -6.29 -14.12
N MET A 452 -20.25 -5.49 -14.58
CA MET A 452 -20.13 -4.07 -14.22
C MET A 452 -21.14 -3.17 -14.96
N SER A 453 -21.75 -3.67 -16.02
CA SER A 453 -22.79 -2.97 -16.78
C SER A 453 -24.19 -3.25 -16.31
N SER A 454 -24.36 -4.10 -15.29
CA SER A 454 -25.68 -4.46 -14.76
C SER A 454 -26.39 -3.25 -14.15
N GLY A 455 -27.71 -3.36 -14.05
CA GLY A 455 -28.60 -2.33 -13.53
C GLY A 455 -29.73 -2.01 -14.49
N LEU A 456 -30.75 -1.37 -13.98
CA LEU A 456 -31.93 -0.95 -14.70
C LEU A 456 -31.96 0.58 -14.83
N SER A 457 -32.56 1.07 -15.87
CA SER A 457 -32.92 2.48 -16.02
C SER A 457 -34.32 2.75 -15.46
N ALA A 458 -34.72 4.00 -15.41
CA ALA A 458 -36.01 4.44 -14.84
C ALA A 458 -37.21 3.74 -15.51
N ASP A 459 -37.12 3.39 -16.80
CA ASP A 459 -38.15 2.65 -17.55
C ASP A 459 -38.06 1.11 -17.36
N ALA A 460 -37.31 0.63 -16.39
CA ALA A 460 -37.05 -0.79 -16.11
C ALA A 460 -36.30 -1.54 -17.26
N SER A 461 -35.83 -0.85 -18.27
CA SER A 461 -34.93 -1.45 -19.28
C SER A 461 -33.51 -1.59 -18.73
N THR A 462 -32.70 -2.47 -19.31
CA THR A 462 -31.30 -2.61 -18.91
C THR A 462 -30.49 -1.37 -19.27
N LEU A 463 -29.54 -0.99 -18.44
CA LEU A 463 -28.63 0.13 -18.73
C LEU A 463 -27.77 -0.08 -20.01
N GLY A 464 -27.68 -1.31 -20.50
CA GLY A 464 -26.83 -1.68 -21.62
C GLY A 464 -25.33 -1.68 -21.27
N LEU A 465 -24.53 -2.28 -22.17
CA LEU A 465 -23.10 -2.45 -21.95
C LEU A 465 -22.36 -1.09 -22.08
N GLY A 466 -21.67 -0.70 -20.99
CA GLY A 466 -20.72 0.40 -20.99
C GLY A 466 -19.39 0.00 -21.63
N GLU A 467 -18.75 0.88 -22.39
CA GLU A 467 -17.41 0.62 -22.92
C GLU A 467 -16.37 0.86 -21.80
N PRO A 468 -15.49 -0.10 -21.50
CA PRO A 468 -14.46 0.10 -20.49
C PRO A 468 -13.33 1.00 -21.01
N LEU A 469 -12.87 1.93 -20.19
CA LEU A 469 -11.67 2.71 -20.35
C LEU A 469 -10.71 2.34 -19.22
N ILE A 470 -9.47 1.98 -19.55
CA ILE A 470 -8.49 1.48 -18.60
C ILE A 470 -7.47 2.58 -18.31
N ILE A 471 -7.53 3.16 -17.12
CA ILE A 471 -6.52 4.13 -16.69
C ILE A 471 -5.26 3.38 -16.25
N TRP A 472 -4.19 3.57 -17.02
CA TRP A 472 -2.89 2.97 -16.81
C TRP A 472 -1.79 4.00 -17.01
N PRO A 473 -0.78 4.12 -16.14
CA PRO A 473 0.31 5.06 -16.33
C PRO A 473 1.14 4.76 -17.58
N THR A 474 1.48 5.80 -18.31
CA THR A 474 2.48 5.71 -19.39
C THR A 474 3.89 5.57 -18.81
N VAL A 475 4.85 5.18 -19.64
CA VAL A 475 6.28 5.19 -19.27
C VAL A 475 6.71 6.59 -18.81
N GLU A 476 6.22 7.64 -19.47
CA GLU A 476 6.52 9.03 -19.13
C GLU A 476 5.88 9.45 -17.79
N ASP A 477 4.64 9.01 -17.49
CA ASP A 477 4.03 9.26 -16.18
C ASP A 477 4.88 8.69 -15.06
N VAL A 478 5.41 7.46 -15.21
CA VAL A 478 6.28 6.82 -14.22
C VAL A 478 7.64 7.51 -14.16
N ARG A 479 8.26 7.81 -15.30
CA ARG A 479 9.59 8.44 -15.39
C ARG A 479 9.63 9.81 -14.70
N TRP A 480 8.55 10.62 -14.84
CA TRP A 480 8.43 11.95 -14.25
C TRP A 480 7.68 11.99 -12.91
N SER A 481 7.40 10.82 -12.33
CA SER A 481 6.72 10.73 -11.03
C SER A 481 7.58 11.24 -9.88
N LEU A 482 6.97 11.37 -8.68
CA LEU A 482 7.68 11.75 -7.45
C LEU A 482 8.80 10.78 -7.07
N GLU A 483 8.72 9.53 -7.52
CA GLU A 483 9.69 8.48 -7.20
C GLU A 483 10.52 8.06 -8.42
N GLY A 484 10.32 8.70 -9.57
CA GLY A 484 10.93 8.27 -10.83
C GLY A 484 10.54 6.81 -11.14
N TYR A 485 11.43 6.07 -11.78
CA TYR A 485 11.18 4.66 -12.12
C TYR A 485 10.94 3.74 -10.91
N ALA A 486 11.36 4.13 -9.71
CA ALA A 486 11.07 3.37 -8.50
C ALA A 486 9.56 3.23 -8.23
N ALA A 487 8.74 4.19 -8.70
CA ALA A 487 7.29 4.08 -8.66
C ALA A 487 6.75 2.84 -9.37
N GLY A 488 7.44 2.36 -10.40
CA GLY A 488 7.09 1.18 -11.17
C GLY A 488 7.07 -0.12 -10.37
N ASN A 489 7.74 -0.18 -9.22
CA ASN A 489 7.66 -1.34 -8.31
C ASN A 489 6.24 -1.56 -7.76
N ALA A 490 5.43 -0.50 -7.66
CA ALA A 490 4.03 -0.60 -7.25
C ALA A 490 3.07 -0.89 -8.43
N ILE A 491 3.61 -1.00 -9.66
CA ILE A 491 2.87 -1.25 -10.90
C ILE A 491 3.49 -2.47 -11.62
N PRO A 492 3.52 -3.66 -10.98
CA PRO A 492 4.33 -4.82 -11.42
C PRO A 492 3.63 -5.64 -12.52
N SER A 493 3.37 -5.05 -13.66
CA SER A 493 2.72 -5.75 -14.78
C SER A 493 3.72 -6.06 -15.89
N PRO A 494 3.84 -7.34 -16.29
CA PRO A 494 4.77 -7.74 -17.33
C PRO A 494 4.26 -7.35 -18.72
N LEU A 495 5.21 -7.12 -19.62
CA LEU A 495 5.00 -6.70 -21.01
C LEU A 495 3.96 -7.58 -21.73
N LYS A 496 4.06 -8.89 -21.58
CA LYS A 496 3.14 -9.87 -22.16
C LYS A 496 1.66 -9.69 -21.75
N ASN A 497 1.40 -9.03 -20.61
CA ASN A 497 0.05 -8.73 -20.16
C ASN A 497 -0.41 -7.35 -20.67
N VAL A 498 0.50 -6.38 -20.74
CA VAL A 498 0.21 -4.99 -21.09
C VAL A 498 0.06 -4.80 -22.62
N GLU A 499 0.86 -5.49 -23.43
CA GLU A 499 0.89 -5.34 -24.89
C GLU A 499 -0.09 -6.26 -25.65
N LYS A 500 -1.14 -6.71 -25.00
CA LYS A 500 -2.18 -7.46 -25.70
C LYS A 500 -2.94 -6.54 -26.66
N GLU A 501 -3.05 -6.95 -27.93
CA GLU A 501 -3.65 -6.14 -29.00
C GLU A 501 -5.05 -5.63 -28.65
N PHE A 502 -5.89 -6.49 -28.07
CA PHE A 502 -7.26 -6.12 -27.73
C PHE A 502 -7.38 -5.06 -26.61
N LEU A 503 -6.31 -4.82 -25.83
CA LEU A 503 -6.28 -3.81 -24.77
C LEU A 503 -5.99 -2.39 -25.31
N LYS A 504 -5.34 -2.28 -26.47
CA LYS A 504 -4.88 -1.00 -27.01
C LYS A 504 -6.00 0.05 -27.11
N LYS A 505 -7.19 -0.35 -27.49
CA LYS A 505 -8.35 0.54 -27.64
C LYS A 505 -8.92 1.06 -26.33
N TYR A 506 -8.56 0.48 -25.19
CA TYR A 506 -9.10 0.84 -23.87
C TYR A 506 -8.17 1.74 -23.06
N TRP A 507 -6.91 1.93 -23.47
CA TRP A 507 -5.92 2.64 -22.66
C TRP A 507 -6.24 4.13 -22.53
N ALA A 508 -6.24 4.60 -21.29
CA ALA A 508 -6.33 6.01 -20.91
C ALA A 508 -5.21 6.38 -19.93
N LYS A 509 -4.78 7.64 -19.97
CA LYS A 509 -3.66 8.14 -19.16
C LYS A 509 -4.03 8.35 -17.71
N TRP A 510 -3.02 8.25 -16.83
CA TRP A 510 -3.12 8.78 -15.49
C TRP A 510 -3.05 10.32 -15.53
N LYS A 511 -4.21 10.97 -15.54
CA LYS A 511 -4.36 12.42 -15.42
C LYS A 511 -5.11 12.73 -14.14
N ALA A 512 -4.51 13.55 -13.27
CA ALA A 512 -5.00 13.85 -11.93
C ALA A 512 -4.71 15.33 -11.58
N THR A 513 -4.88 16.23 -12.55
CA THR A 513 -4.52 17.65 -12.41
C THR A 513 -5.35 18.33 -11.34
N HIS A 514 -6.66 18.07 -11.33
CA HIS A 514 -7.62 18.63 -10.37
C HIS A 514 -7.35 18.22 -8.91
N THR A 515 -6.68 17.10 -8.68
CA THR A 515 -6.25 16.64 -7.34
C THR A 515 -4.78 16.88 -7.08
N GLY A 516 -4.03 17.51 -8.01
CA GLY A 516 -2.60 17.74 -7.90
C GLY A 516 -1.73 16.48 -7.93
N ARG A 517 -2.30 15.32 -8.32
CA ARG A 517 -1.68 13.99 -8.15
C ARG A 517 -1.07 13.39 -9.42
N CYS A 518 -0.89 14.19 -10.49
CA CYS A 518 -0.30 13.68 -11.75
C CYS A 518 1.04 12.95 -11.54
N ARG A 519 1.86 13.44 -10.60
CA ARG A 519 3.17 12.87 -10.29
C ARG A 519 3.16 11.81 -9.18
N ALA A 520 2.05 11.63 -8.46
CA ALA A 520 1.88 10.58 -7.45
C ALA A 520 1.26 9.34 -8.11
N MET A 521 2.08 8.35 -8.43
CA MET A 521 1.62 7.17 -9.16
C MET A 521 0.51 6.43 -8.41
N PRO A 522 -0.52 5.95 -9.13
CA PRO A 522 -1.65 5.31 -8.49
C PRO A 522 -1.30 3.90 -7.98
N HIS A 523 -1.56 3.66 -6.70
CA HIS A 523 -1.73 2.32 -6.17
C HIS A 523 -3.16 2.07 -5.68
N ILE A 524 -4.01 3.09 -5.70
CA ILE A 524 -5.46 2.97 -5.54
C ILE A 524 -6.06 2.07 -6.62
N LYS A 525 -7.20 1.42 -6.35
CA LYS A 525 -7.98 0.69 -7.36
C LYS A 525 -9.42 1.10 -7.25
N THR A 526 -9.95 1.60 -8.37
CA THR A 526 -11.32 2.08 -8.46
C THR A 526 -11.99 1.61 -9.75
N PHE A 527 -13.27 1.36 -9.67
CA PHE A 527 -14.11 1.04 -10.80
C PHE A 527 -15.34 1.94 -10.75
N VAL A 528 -15.76 2.47 -11.89
CA VAL A 528 -16.79 3.51 -11.95
C VAL A 528 -17.64 3.33 -13.20
N ARG A 529 -18.94 3.59 -13.10
CA ARG A 529 -19.81 3.91 -14.25
C ARG A 529 -20.19 5.38 -14.15
N TYR A 530 -19.98 6.15 -15.21
CA TYR A 530 -20.11 7.60 -15.17
C TYR A 530 -20.73 8.17 -16.44
N ASN A 531 -21.32 9.37 -16.31
CA ASN A 531 -21.69 10.24 -17.42
C ASN A 531 -21.31 11.69 -17.10
N GLY A 532 -20.38 12.25 -17.86
CA GLY A 532 -19.80 13.56 -17.51
C GLY A 532 -19.18 13.53 -16.11
N GLN A 533 -19.79 14.26 -15.19
CA GLN A 533 -19.36 14.35 -13.79
C GLN A 533 -20.21 13.50 -12.84
N ASN A 534 -21.34 13.00 -13.33
CA ASN A 534 -22.25 12.18 -12.55
C ASN A 534 -21.78 10.74 -12.53
N LEU A 535 -21.90 10.10 -11.36
CA LEU A 535 -21.51 8.72 -11.15
C LEU A 535 -22.76 7.88 -10.89
N ALA A 536 -22.99 6.86 -11.72
CA ALA A 536 -24.02 5.86 -11.44
C ALA A 536 -23.65 5.08 -10.17
N TRP A 537 -22.40 4.70 -10.09
CA TRP A 537 -21.80 4.05 -8.91
C TRP A 537 -20.27 4.23 -8.91
N PHE A 538 -19.68 4.14 -7.73
CA PHE A 538 -18.23 4.18 -7.52
C PHE A 538 -17.80 3.04 -6.60
N LEU A 539 -16.75 2.33 -6.96
CA LEU A 539 -16.20 1.23 -6.17
C LEU A 539 -14.73 1.51 -5.85
N LEU A 540 -14.41 1.62 -4.57
CA LEU A 540 -13.05 1.56 -4.05
C LEU A 540 -12.76 0.11 -3.64
N THR A 541 -11.64 -0.47 -4.08
CA THR A 541 -11.33 -1.87 -3.80
C THR A 541 -9.82 -2.14 -3.71
N SER A 542 -9.46 -3.28 -3.14
CA SER A 542 -8.11 -3.83 -3.24
C SER A 542 -7.89 -4.60 -4.56
N SER A 543 -8.95 -4.93 -5.29
CA SER A 543 -8.92 -5.78 -6.48
C SER A 543 -8.23 -5.13 -7.66
N ASN A 544 -7.15 -5.73 -8.13
CA ASN A 544 -6.54 -5.42 -9.43
C ASN A 544 -7.34 -6.04 -10.57
N LEU A 545 -7.06 -5.66 -11.82
CA LEU A 545 -7.75 -6.23 -12.99
C LEU A 545 -7.19 -7.62 -13.32
N SER A 546 -7.73 -8.63 -12.65
CA SER A 546 -7.30 -10.02 -12.81
C SER A 546 -8.42 -11.02 -12.52
N LYS A 547 -8.34 -12.19 -13.15
CA LYS A 547 -9.21 -13.34 -12.85
C LYS A 547 -9.03 -13.84 -11.40
N ALA A 548 -7.83 -13.66 -10.84
CA ALA A 548 -7.54 -14.06 -9.46
C ALA A 548 -8.34 -13.25 -8.44
N ALA A 549 -8.47 -11.93 -8.69
CA ALA A 549 -9.15 -10.98 -7.81
C ALA A 549 -10.68 -11.01 -7.98
N TRP A 550 -11.16 -10.97 -9.22
CA TRP A 550 -12.58 -10.83 -9.51
C TRP A 550 -13.32 -12.14 -9.70
N GLY A 551 -12.57 -13.23 -9.96
CA GLY A 551 -13.09 -14.52 -10.35
C GLY A 551 -13.23 -14.67 -11.86
N ALA A 552 -13.44 -15.92 -12.28
CA ALA A 552 -13.75 -16.29 -13.66
C ALA A 552 -14.79 -17.43 -13.66
N LEU A 553 -15.82 -17.29 -14.47
CA LEU A 553 -16.86 -18.30 -14.62
C LEU A 553 -16.33 -19.53 -15.33
N GLN A 554 -16.68 -20.68 -14.81
CA GLN A 554 -16.31 -22.01 -15.30
C GLN A 554 -17.56 -22.91 -15.41
N LYS A 555 -17.40 -24.09 -15.98
CA LYS A 555 -18.46 -25.09 -16.08
C LYS A 555 -19.78 -24.51 -16.64
N ASN A 556 -19.71 -23.90 -17.83
CA ASN A 556 -20.85 -23.23 -18.47
C ASN A 556 -21.53 -22.20 -17.56
N SER A 557 -20.72 -21.37 -16.90
CA SER A 557 -21.14 -20.28 -15.99
C SER A 557 -21.84 -20.71 -14.70
N SER A 558 -21.79 -22.00 -14.34
CA SER A 558 -22.38 -22.52 -13.10
C SER A 558 -21.45 -22.47 -11.90
N GLN A 559 -20.18 -22.11 -12.10
CA GLN A 559 -19.17 -22.02 -11.04
C GLN A 559 -18.28 -20.81 -11.23
N LEU A 560 -18.04 -20.05 -10.18
CA LEU A 560 -17.06 -18.94 -10.13
C LEU A 560 -15.81 -19.40 -9.40
N MET A 561 -14.65 -19.31 -10.04
CA MET A 561 -13.36 -19.61 -9.43
C MET A 561 -12.64 -18.31 -9.08
N ILE A 562 -12.34 -18.10 -7.80
CA ILE A 562 -11.56 -16.95 -7.26
C ILE A 562 -10.31 -17.50 -6.60
N ARG A 563 -9.17 -16.77 -6.72
CA ARG A 563 -7.90 -17.20 -6.12
C ARG A 563 -7.50 -16.40 -4.89
N SER A 564 -7.86 -15.10 -4.85
CA SER A 564 -7.37 -14.15 -3.84
C SER A 564 -8.50 -13.62 -2.96
N TYR A 565 -8.15 -13.29 -1.71
CA TYR A 565 -9.00 -12.43 -0.88
C TYR A 565 -8.86 -10.98 -1.33
N GLU A 566 -9.97 -10.33 -1.59
CA GLU A 566 -10.07 -8.90 -1.89
C GLU A 566 -11.26 -8.32 -1.13
N LEU A 567 -11.20 -7.00 -0.87
CA LEU A 567 -12.30 -6.28 -0.24
C LEU A 567 -12.44 -4.89 -0.85
N GLY A 568 -13.67 -4.47 -1.05
CA GLY A 568 -14.02 -3.14 -1.56
C GLY A 568 -15.34 -2.65 -1.03
N VAL A 569 -15.59 -1.36 -1.23
CA VAL A 569 -16.82 -0.65 -0.85
C VAL A 569 -17.43 0.00 -2.08
N LEU A 570 -18.70 -0.29 -2.31
CA LEU A 570 -19.50 0.20 -3.43
C LEU A 570 -20.42 1.32 -2.94
N PHE A 571 -20.23 2.51 -3.49
CA PHE A 571 -21.10 3.68 -3.30
C PHE A 571 -22.21 3.63 -4.34
N LEU A 572 -23.44 3.76 -3.85
CA LEU A 572 -24.67 3.78 -4.64
C LEU A 572 -25.54 4.95 -4.19
N PRO A 573 -26.19 5.71 -5.08
CA PRO A 573 -27.10 6.79 -4.69
C PRO A 573 -28.20 6.36 -3.71
N THR A 574 -28.64 5.10 -3.79
CA THR A 574 -29.69 4.54 -2.94
C THR A 574 -29.22 4.11 -1.55
N VAL A 575 -27.90 4.06 -1.32
CA VAL A 575 -27.30 3.55 -0.06
C VAL A 575 -26.58 4.65 0.71
N VAL A 576 -25.95 5.59 0.00
CA VAL A 576 -25.23 6.71 0.61
C VAL A 576 -26.19 7.55 1.46
N LYS A 577 -25.74 7.95 2.64
CA LYS A 577 -26.44 8.85 3.56
C LYS A 577 -25.46 9.95 3.96
N ASN A 578 -25.96 11.16 4.16
CA ASN A 578 -25.16 12.31 4.59
C ASN A 578 -25.29 12.62 6.08
N ASP A 579 -26.21 11.94 6.79
CA ASP A 579 -26.37 12.12 8.24
C ASP A 579 -25.68 10.96 8.99
N PHE A 580 -24.58 11.29 9.64
CA PHE A 580 -23.71 10.35 10.37
C PHE A 580 -23.62 10.78 11.82
N GLY A 581 -24.71 10.64 12.55
CA GLY A 581 -24.85 11.07 13.93
C GLY A 581 -24.00 10.30 14.94
N PHE A 582 -23.06 9.43 14.56
CA PHE A 582 -22.27 8.64 15.49
C PHE A 582 -20.75 8.62 15.12
N SER A 583 -19.92 8.91 16.13
CA SER A 583 -18.44 8.80 16.06
C SER A 583 -17.92 7.99 17.25
N CYS A 584 -16.88 7.20 17.02
CA CYS A 584 -16.18 6.46 18.07
C CYS A 584 -15.20 7.33 18.87
N THR A 585 -14.87 8.52 18.38
CA THR A 585 -13.85 9.41 18.95
C THR A 585 -14.39 10.66 19.61
N ASP A 586 -15.71 10.95 19.45
CA ASP A 586 -16.31 12.13 20.07
C ASP A 586 -16.55 11.90 21.56
N ASP A 587 -16.12 12.84 22.40
CA ASP A 587 -16.49 12.89 23.81
C ASP A 587 -18.00 13.10 23.93
N LYS A 588 -18.64 12.34 24.84
CA LYS A 588 -20.10 12.38 25.11
C LYS A 588 -20.67 13.78 25.44
N SER A 589 -19.83 14.79 25.58
CA SER A 589 -20.20 16.18 25.83
C SER A 589 -20.73 16.95 24.61
N SER A 590 -20.55 16.43 23.40
CA SER A 590 -20.91 17.08 22.12
C SER A 590 -22.20 16.57 21.48
N LEU A 591 -23.00 15.76 22.18
CA LEU A 591 -24.38 15.46 21.77
C LEU A 591 -25.24 16.73 21.88
N LYS A 592 -24.89 17.77 21.13
CA LYS A 592 -25.80 18.88 20.85
C LYS A 592 -26.86 18.32 19.92
N ASN A 593 -28.06 18.20 20.51
CA ASN A 593 -29.35 18.05 19.82
C ASN A 593 -29.43 19.05 18.65
N THR A 594 -28.92 18.76 17.51
CA THR A 594 -29.32 19.39 16.25
C THR A 594 -30.52 18.61 15.68
N ARG A 595 -31.56 18.46 16.50
CA ARG A 595 -32.92 18.31 15.97
C ARG A 595 -33.35 19.71 15.51
N GLY A 596 -32.93 20.07 14.28
CA GLY A 596 -33.66 21.08 13.52
C GLY A 596 -35.11 20.61 13.27
N PRO A 597 -36.05 21.52 13.02
CA PRO A 597 -37.45 21.22 12.98
C PRO A 597 -37.75 20.16 11.92
N THR A 598 -38.56 19.17 12.34
CA THR A 598 -39.18 18.15 11.49
C THR A 598 -40.00 18.79 10.38
N GLY A 599 -39.35 19.20 9.30
CA GLY A 599 -40.01 19.48 8.04
C GLY A 599 -40.19 18.15 7.30
N SER A 600 -41.33 17.95 6.70
CA SER A 600 -41.76 16.76 5.96
C SER A 600 -40.62 16.18 5.12
N CYS A 601 -40.20 14.95 5.45
CA CYS A 601 -39.20 14.20 4.73
C CYS A 601 -39.77 13.72 3.38
N GLY A 602 -39.75 14.57 2.36
CA GLY A 602 -39.66 14.11 0.99
C GLY A 602 -38.28 13.49 0.79
N THR A 603 -38.21 12.24 0.40
CA THR A 603 -36.95 11.56 0.07
C THR A 603 -36.27 12.29 -1.09
N ARG A 604 -35.32 13.20 -0.79
CA ARG A 604 -34.54 13.88 -1.81
C ARG A 604 -33.71 12.83 -2.55
N LYS A 605 -33.64 12.96 -3.87
CA LYS A 605 -32.85 12.10 -4.73
C LYS A 605 -31.36 12.40 -4.50
N ILE A 606 -30.54 11.38 -4.20
CA ILE A 606 -29.10 11.55 -4.03
C ILE A 606 -28.40 11.35 -5.37
N LYS A 607 -27.50 12.28 -5.73
CA LYS A 607 -26.61 12.18 -6.88
C LYS A 607 -25.16 12.08 -6.41
N LEU A 608 -24.42 11.09 -6.93
CA LEU A 608 -22.98 10.99 -6.74
C LEU A 608 -22.28 11.80 -7.85
N VAL A 609 -21.33 12.65 -7.47
CA VAL A 609 -20.57 13.47 -8.41
C VAL A 609 -19.08 13.41 -8.13
N THR A 610 -18.26 13.68 -9.16
CA THR A 610 -16.82 13.87 -8.95
C THR A 610 -16.50 15.34 -8.72
N LEU A 611 -15.37 15.63 -8.09
CA LEU A 611 -14.90 17.00 -7.83
C LEU A 611 -14.33 17.74 -9.06
N THR A 612 -14.41 17.16 -10.25
CA THR A 612 -13.76 17.73 -11.44
C THR A 612 -14.49 18.92 -12.08
N TRP A 613 -15.66 19.32 -11.56
CA TRP A 613 -16.40 20.47 -12.11
C TRP A 613 -16.74 21.52 -11.06
N PRO A 614 -16.65 22.81 -11.43
CA PRO A 614 -17.36 23.84 -10.68
C PRO A 614 -18.87 23.59 -10.79
N ARG A 615 -19.59 23.71 -9.67
CA ARG A 615 -21.05 23.67 -9.66
C ARG A 615 -21.59 24.65 -10.71
N ARG A 616 -22.47 24.19 -11.60
CA ARG A 616 -23.34 25.09 -12.34
C ARG A 616 -24.50 25.46 -11.42
N ASP A 617 -24.74 26.75 -11.28
CA ASP A 617 -25.83 27.34 -10.44
C ASP A 617 -27.25 26.89 -10.82
N ASN A 618 -27.41 26.00 -11.79
CA ASN A 618 -28.69 25.51 -12.32
C ASN A 618 -28.94 24.01 -12.04
N ASP A 619 -28.22 23.38 -11.12
CA ASP A 619 -28.53 21.99 -10.73
C ASP A 619 -29.82 21.95 -9.88
N ASP A 620 -30.73 21.02 -10.25
CA ASP A 620 -32.04 20.77 -9.64
C ASP A 620 -32.00 20.95 -8.11
N SER A 621 -32.79 21.90 -7.62
CA SER A 621 -32.93 22.20 -6.18
C SER A 621 -33.43 21.03 -5.34
N ASP A 622 -33.91 19.95 -5.98
CA ASP A 622 -34.51 18.78 -5.35
C ASP A 622 -33.53 17.59 -5.11
N SER A 623 -32.28 17.67 -5.60
CA SER A 623 -31.30 16.59 -5.45
C SER A 623 -30.24 16.94 -4.43
N GLU A 624 -29.95 15.99 -3.53
CA GLU A 624 -28.82 16.07 -2.62
C GLU A 624 -27.56 15.53 -3.31
N ILE A 625 -26.49 16.33 -3.33
CA ILE A 625 -25.25 16.01 -4.01
C ILE A 625 -24.24 15.43 -3.01
N VAL A 626 -23.69 14.25 -3.32
CA VAL A 626 -22.60 13.63 -2.57
C VAL A 626 -21.33 13.66 -3.44
N PRO A 627 -20.36 14.56 -3.14
CA PRO A 627 -19.12 14.63 -3.87
C PRO A 627 -18.16 13.50 -3.45
N LEU A 628 -17.56 12.84 -4.43
CA LEU A 628 -16.52 11.85 -4.23
C LEU A 628 -15.22 12.34 -4.88
N PRO A 629 -14.09 12.41 -4.15
CA PRO A 629 -12.81 12.88 -4.69
C PRO A 629 -12.16 11.81 -5.60
N VAL A 630 -12.75 11.57 -6.77
CA VAL A 630 -12.19 10.66 -7.77
C VAL A 630 -10.80 11.17 -8.16
N PRO A 631 -9.73 10.34 -8.04
CA PRO A 631 -8.37 10.84 -8.12
C PRO A 631 -7.89 11.19 -9.53
N TYR A 632 -8.65 10.85 -10.56
CA TYR A 632 -8.34 11.08 -11.99
C TYR A 632 -9.44 11.87 -12.67
N GLU A 633 -9.09 12.52 -13.78
CA GLU A 633 -10.01 13.31 -14.58
C GLU A 633 -11.08 12.45 -15.28
N LEU A 634 -12.30 12.98 -15.35
CA LEU A 634 -13.41 12.42 -16.13
C LEU A 634 -13.92 13.45 -17.14
N PRO A 635 -14.08 13.09 -18.41
CA PRO A 635 -13.68 11.84 -19.05
C PRO A 635 -12.15 11.67 -19.07
N PRO A 636 -11.63 10.43 -19.02
CA PRO A 636 -10.19 10.21 -19.03
C PRO A 636 -9.60 10.49 -20.41
N LYS A 637 -8.37 10.99 -20.44
CA LYS A 637 -7.65 11.23 -21.69
C LYS A 637 -7.12 9.90 -22.26
N LEU A 638 -7.55 9.56 -23.48
CA LEU A 638 -7.07 8.35 -24.16
C LEU A 638 -5.57 8.44 -24.50
N TYR A 639 -4.92 7.28 -24.67
CA TYR A 639 -3.56 7.21 -25.20
C TYR A 639 -3.51 7.75 -26.63
N SER A 640 -2.44 8.48 -26.94
CA SER A 640 -2.04 8.81 -28.30
C SER A 640 -1.20 7.67 -28.91
N SER A 641 -0.93 7.75 -30.20
CA SER A 641 -0.06 6.79 -30.91
C SER A 641 1.38 6.72 -30.38
N GLN A 642 1.83 7.76 -29.67
CA GLN A 642 3.18 7.84 -29.09
C GLN A 642 3.24 7.39 -27.63
N ASP A 643 2.10 7.20 -26.97
CA ASP A 643 2.07 6.78 -25.57
C ASP A 643 2.39 5.30 -25.44
N VAL A 644 3.28 4.99 -24.53
CA VAL A 644 3.71 3.62 -24.25
C VAL A 644 3.23 3.25 -22.84
N PRO A 645 2.43 2.20 -22.69
CA PRO A 645 1.99 1.76 -21.37
C PRO A 645 3.19 1.25 -20.55
N TRP A 646 3.23 1.60 -19.27
CA TRP A 646 4.27 1.13 -18.36
C TRP A 646 4.25 -0.40 -18.23
N SER A 647 5.44 -1.00 -18.26
CA SER A 647 5.69 -2.41 -17.96
C SER A 647 6.99 -2.54 -17.17
N TRP A 648 6.99 -3.34 -16.11
CA TRP A 648 8.11 -3.45 -15.18
C TRP A 648 9.30 -4.24 -15.73
N ASP A 649 9.09 -5.10 -16.72
CA ASP A 649 10.09 -5.97 -17.36
C ASP A 649 10.63 -5.43 -18.70
N ARG A 650 10.24 -4.20 -19.10
CA ARG A 650 10.82 -3.50 -20.24
C ARG A 650 12.05 -2.68 -19.80
N VAL A 651 13.02 -2.56 -20.68
CA VAL A 651 14.21 -1.71 -20.46
C VAL A 651 13.91 -0.28 -20.94
N TYR A 652 14.09 0.69 -20.04
CA TYR A 652 13.98 2.12 -20.34
C TYR A 652 15.34 2.79 -20.15
N ARG A 653 15.91 3.28 -21.25
CA ARG A 653 17.28 3.87 -21.28
C ARG A 653 17.28 5.36 -20.97
N GLN A 654 16.17 6.04 -21.12
CA GLN A 654 16.03 7.44 -20.75
C GLN A 654 16.08 7.58 -19.23
N LYS A 655 16.82 8.59 -18.77
CA LYS A 655 16.93 8.85 -17.32
C LYS A 655 15.63 9.42 -16.76
N ASP A 656 15.28 9.00 -15.57
CA ASP A 656 14.17 9.57 -14.80
C ASP A 656 14.56 10.87 -14.09
N VAL A 657 13.68 11.41 -13.26
CA VAL A 657 13.89 12.65 -12.48
C VAL A 657 15.10 12.58 -11.54
N TYR A 658 15.61 11.39 -11.24
CA TYR A 658 16.78 11.13 -10.39
C TYR A 658 18.00 10.71 -11.20
N GLY A 659 17.95 10.79 -12.54
CA GLY A 659 19.03 10.37 -13.40
C GLY A 659 19.19 8.85 -13.54
N GLN A 660 18.23 8.05 -13.08
CA GLN A 660 18.26 6.59 -13.11
C GLN A 660 17.61 6.04 -14.39
N VAL A 661 18.07 4.87 -14.81
CA VAL A 661 17.46 4.07 -15.89
C VAL A 661 16.72 2.87 -15.30
N TRP A 662 15.88 2.19 -16.11
CA TRP A 662 15.10 1.04 -15.63
C TRP A 662 15.27 -0.20 -16.55
N PRO A 663 15.41 -1.43 -16.02
CA PRO A 663 15.72 -1.70 -14.60
C PRO A 663 17.11 -1.17 -14.29
N ARG A 664 17.39 -0.87 -13.03
CA ARG A 664 18.77 -0.61 -12.61
C ARG A 664 19.58 -1.81 -13.08
N GLN A 665 20.55 -1.59 -13.97
CA GLN A 665 21.32 -2.67 -14.55
C GLN A 665 22.07 -3.40 -13.44
N VAL A 666 21.49 -4.48 -12.96
CA VAL A 666 22.24 -5.53 -12.30
C VAL A 666 22.86 -6.31 -13.45
N LYS A 667 24.14 -6.12 -13.72
CA LYS A 667 24.90 -7.00 -14.63
C LYS A 667 24.85 -8.39 -14.00
N LEU A 668 23.91 -9.21 -14.47
CA LEU A 668 24.01 -10.65 -14.28
C LEU A 668 25.25 -11.07 -15.08
N TYR A 669 26.23 -11.63 -14.41
CA TYR A 669 27.37 -12.22 -15.04
C TYR A 669 26.87 -13.21 -16.10
N SER A 670 27.14 -12.92 -17.35
CA SER A 670 27.09 -13.95 -18.39
C SER A 670 28.17 -14.96 -18.04
N SER A 671 27.77 -16.18 -17.73
CA SER A 671 28.66 -17.33 -17.77
C SER A 671 29.03 -17.59 -19.25
N GLN A 672 30.04 -16.90 -19.73
CA GLN A 672 30.82 -17.26 -20.92
C GLN A 672 32.25 -17.00 -20.52
N ASP A 673 32.84 -18.05 -20.03
CA ASP A 673 34.22 -18.47 -20.21
C ASP A 673 34.42 -19.72 -19.34
N ALA A 674 34.19 -20.88 -19.98
CA ALA A 674 34.75 -22.16 -19.63
C ALA A 674 35.47 -22.72 -20.87
#